data_54440c55fe5c1e5a7d44b79beba078f6
#
_entry.id   54440c55fe5c1e5a7d44b79beba078f6
#
_cell.length_a   1.000
_cell.length_b   1.000
_cell.length_c   1.000
_cell.angle_alpha   90.00
_cell.angle_beta   90.00
_cell.angle_gamma   90.00
#
_symmetry.space_group_name_H-M   'P 1'
#
loop_
_entity.id
_entity.type
_entity.pdbx_description
1 polymer ?
#
loop_
_entity_poly.entity_id
_entity_poly.type
_entity_poly.pdbx_seq_one_letter_code
_entity_poly.pdbx_strand_id
1 'polypeptide(L)'
;MTGVFYLQSFYSIKKSVHSVEALVKKAFESKYNFVALSDFENLYGMMQLINFCHQYNIKPIIGAQIYIYFDLLKYRDVKISFLIYAFDNNGINNLIKILNFIQLNHKITLTEFQKFQDGIFGILSNLDFILCDILKDKIIDLTNYENENFILETFRYFKININHLFFGFSLQSFLLQDYAGFFLKIVKKLNLKVVLVNKTNYLSSEEKLIYEYLCKISNYQNDNRKFINFNHNNEQMELDVKFIDQKKIQERYQLYNLNDYELFLDLETFLSTIKYNFVFPSTVCSFKNNLSCDKFEYLKTKANIFLTSYLQKNINLEKHIFYIRQLQKELILINQMHYVDYFLIIFDLIQYAKNQKILIGPGRGSSVGSLLCFCLGITEIDPLKYNLIFERFLNFKRTTVPDIDIDVPDNQVVTLMRYLVDKYGTEHIANLITFQKYSKDLFRLDLELLQQNGFEIDIKSICSEFSSIIKGIPRLVGTHPSGVVFTKADLSQHLPIQKNSNNSVILYRLQFDHKQLEKLGFIKLDLLKLRNLFLINKILNLIEQKGKIKINLSNISFNDVNTYSILQQGDTKYIFQLESVSAIKVIKLIKPKTFEDLIVVLSFNRPGAIKFVDLYINNRINKKVNFTGIDVVDNILRDTYGIVLYQEQIMRIASEFSGYDLGQADLFMRKIMAKSSEDSNVNLKKRFMDQSVLYRRTAESASKVYDYISKFSNYIFNKSHGAAYALISYRMAYLKANYLLYFGMVYLEEDPYDYVTIQQWLSQIKKYIKIKKPNILYSNVSSCLILDDKLFLPLNFIKDMNLEMCKILIQERSIKKFENFYDFKMRLREVLNKELLQKLIFAGALDNAFDLTRLQMLQDCDLDYIEHSQYLTNFCKKKLKDNEYNQDILNYNFQNSFKLKLDMLD
;
A
#
# COMPACT_ATOMS: atom_id res chain seq x y z
N MET A 1 25.10 22.31 -29.74
CA MET A 1 24.15 21.76 -28.78
C MET A 1 24.76 21.70 -27.38
N THR A 2 23.94 21.85 -26.36
CA THR A 2 24.38 21.96 -24.97
C THR A 2 23.65 20.98 -24.08
N GLY A 3 24.44 20.36 -23.23
CA GLY A 3 23.97 19.39 -22.24
C GLY A 3 25.10 18.48 -21.78
N VAL A 4 24.88 17.79 -20.70
CA VAL A 4 25.82 16.82 -20.14
C VAL A 4 25.13 15.50 -19.82
N PHE A 5 25.90 14.43 -19.85
CA PHE A 5 25.46 13.12 -19.38
C PHE A 5 25.67 12.96 -17.87
N TYR A 6 25.09 11.93 -17.26
CA TYR A 6 25.20 11.53 -15.86
C TYR A 6 24.35 12.39 -14.92
N LEU A 7 23.11 12.61 -15.29
CA LEU A 7 22.15 13.31 -14.44
C LEU A 7 21.36 12.26 -13.62
N GLN A 8 21.30 12.44 -12.30
CA GLN A 8 20.61 11.55 -11.38
C GLN A 8 19.49 12.28 -10.67
N SER A 9 18.34 11.63 -10.48
CA SER A 9 17.21 12.13 -9.71
C SER A 9 17.18 11.49 -8.31
N PHE A 10 16.26 11.95 -7.45
CA PHE A 10 16.01 11.36 -6.13
C PHE A 10 15.58 9.87 -6.19
N TYR A 11 15.36 9.31 -7.39
CA TYR A 11 15.19 7.88 -7.58
C TYR A 11 16.50 7.09 -7.52
N SER A 12 17.64 7.76 -7.53
CA SER A 12 18.89 7.25 -6.97
C SER A 12 18.83 7.41 -5.46
N ILE A 13 18.09 6.51 -4.79
CA ILE A 13 17.63 6.63 -3.40
C ILE A 13 18.76 7.00 -2.46
N LYS A 14 18.58 8.10 -1.69
CA LYS A 14 19.58 8.67 -0.77
C LYS A 14 20.91 9.10 -1.42
N LYS A 15 20.98 9.13 -2.74
CA LYS A 15 22.15 9.56 -3.50
C LYS A 15 21.89 10.81 -4.34
N SER A 16 20.67 11.33 -4.36
CA SER A 16 20.30 12.57 -5.03
C SER A 16 19.07 13.19 -4.35
N VAL A 17 18.92 14.51 -4.49
CA VAL A 17 17.94 15.32 -3.72
C VAL A 17 16.75 15.75 -4.57
N HIS A 18 16.92 16.00 -5.85
CA HIS A 18 15.92 16.65 -6.69
C HIS A 18 15.05 15.69 -7.48
N SER A 19 13.82 16.12 -7.76
CA SER A 19 12.89 15.38 -8.61
C SER A 19 13.30 15.44 -10.09
N VAL A 20 12.77 14.51 -10.90
CA VAL A 20 12.93 14.54 -12.37
C VAL A 20 12.37 15.85 -12.95
N GLU A 21 11.24 16.35 -12.42
CA GLU A 21 10.64 17.62 -12.84
C GLU A 21 11.60 18.80 -12.60
N ALA A 22 12.14 18.91 -11.39
CA ALA A 22 13.08 19.97 -11.04
C ALA A 22 14.34 19.93 -11.91
N LEU A 23 14.85 18.72 -12.20
CA LEU A 23 16.00 18.52 -13.07
C LEU A 23 15.71 18.98 -14.50
N VAL A 24 14.59 18.58 -15.10
CA VAL A 24 14.21 18.97 -16.48
C VAL A 24 13.97 20.47 -16.56
N LYS A 25 13.28 21.06 -15.57
CA LYS A 25 13.08 22.51 -15.49
C LYS A 25 14.41 23.27 -15.42
N LYS A 26 15.33 22.81 -14.57
CA LYS A 26 16.66 23.40 -14.44
C LYS A 26 17.48 23.30 -15.73
N ALA A 27 17.39 22.17 -16.42
CA ALA A 27 18.01 21.97 -17.73
C ALA A 27 17.42 22.95 -18.78
N PHE A 28 16.11 23.15 -18.79
CA PHE A 28 15.44 24.12 -19.64
C PHE A 28 15.92 25.55 -19.39
N GLU A 29 15.92 25.97 -18.12
CA GLU A 29 16.42 27.29 -17.70
C GLU A 29 17.89 27.50 -18.10
N SER A 30 18.68 26.42 -18.10
CA SER A 30 20.11 26.41 -18.48
C SER A 30 20.33 26.18 -19.99
N LYS A 31 19.26 26.24 -20.80
CA LYS A 31 19.30 26.07 -22.24
C LYS A 31 19.89 24.75 -22.75
N TYR A 32 19.64 23.66 -21.99
CA TYR A 32 20.00 22.32 -22.44
C TYR A 32 19.04 21.84 -23.54
N ASN A 33 19.59 21.15 -24.54
CA ASN A 33 18.82 20.55 -25.62
C ASN A 33 18.35 19.12 -25.29
N PHE A 34 18.98 18.49 -24.32
CA PHE A 34 18.63 17.14 -23.87
C PHE A 34 18.82 16.97 -22.36
N VAL A 35 18.14 15.97 -21.79
CA VAL A 35 18.34 15.49 -20.42
C VAL A 35 18.59 13.99 -20.46
N ALA A 36 19.81 13.58 -20.08
CA ALA A 36 20.22 12.18 -20.01
C ALA A 36 20.13 11.70 -18.56
N LEU A 37 19.00 11.07 -18.22
CA LEU A 37 18.76 10.53 -16.89
C LEU A 37 19.46 9.16 -16.74
N SER A 38 20.22 8.99 -15.67
CA SER A 38 20.96 7.77 -15.36
C SER A 38 20.89 7.43 -13.88
N ASP A 39 19.68 7.18 -13.37
CA ASP A 39 19.47 6.73 -12.01
C ASP A 39 20.15 5.37 -11.76
N PHE A 40 20.54 5.13 -10.51
CA PHE A 40 21.34 3.96 -10.15
C PHE A 40 20.51 2.67 -10.19
N GLU A 41 20.79 1.79 -11.13
CA GLU A 41 20.20 0.45 -11.35
C GLU A 41 18.66 0.43 -11.37
N ASN A 42 18.02 1.52 -11.85
CA ASN A 42 16.56 1.59 -11.95
C ASN A 42 16.07 2.54 -13.05
N LEU A 43 14.77 2.41 -13.37
CA LEU A 43 14.05 3.25 -14.34
C LEU A 43 12.83 3.95 -13.72
N TYR A 44 12.78 4.18 -12.43
CA TYR A 44 11.64 4.80 -11.74
C TYR A 44 11.25 6.15 -12.32
N GLY A 45 12.26 6.94 -12.75
CA GLY A 45 12.09 8.28 -13.30
C GLY A 45 11.73 8.33 -14.78
N MET A 46 11.80 7.21 -15.51
CA MET A 46 11.71 7.18 -16.97
C MET A 46 10.44 7.85 -17.51
N MET A 47 9.27 7.48 -17.02
CA MET A 47 8.00 8.05 -17.50
C MET A 47 7.84 9.53 -17.16
N GLN A 48 8.39 9.97 -16.03
CA GLN A 48 8.41 11.38 -15.67
C GLN A 48 9.34 12.16 -16.57
N LEU A 49 10.53 11.61 -16.88
CA LEU A 49 11.47 12.22 -17.81
C LEU A 49 10.82 12.48 -19.18
N ILE A 50 10.18 11.46 -19.77
CA ILE A 50 9.52 11.59 -21.07
C ILE A 50 8.45 12.69 -21.02
N ASN A 51 7.57 12.69 -20.02
CA ASN A 51 6.48 13.65 -19.90
C ASN A 51 6.97 15.09 -19.72
N PHE A 52 7.94 15.32 -18.83
CA PHE A 52 8.45 16.68 -18.58
C PHE A 52 9.32 17.18 -19.73
N CYS A 53 10.15 16.31 -20.31
CA CYS A 53 10.93 16.69 -21.50
C CYS A 53 10.02 17.08 -22.67
N HIS A 54 8.93 16.36 -22.89
CA HIS A 54 7.93 16.73 -23.88
C HIS A 54 7.27 18.08 -23.57
N GLN A 55 6.92 18.34 -22.30
CA GLN A 55 6.32 19.60 -21.87
C GLN A 55 7.23 20.80 -22.11
N TYR A 56 8.55 20.65 -21.89
CA TYR A 56 9.55 21.70 -22.06
C TYR A 56 10.24 21.68 -23.45
N ASN A 57 9.82 20.79 -24.35
CA ASN A 57 10.42 20.61 -25.67
C ASN A 57 11.95 20.36 -25.63
N ILE A 58 12.38 19.53 -24.67
CA ILE A 58 13.75 19.05 -24.50
C ILE A 58 13.78 17.56 -24.86
N LYS A 59 14.89 17.09 -25.42
CA LYS A 59 15.05 15.69 -25.78
C LYS A 59 15.35 14.81 -24.57
N PRO A 60 14.52 13.78 -24.26
CA PRO A 60 14.85 12.81 -23.23
C PRO A 60 15.90 11.82 -23.73
N ILE A 61 16.85 11.45 -22.89
CA ILE A 61 17.74 10.31 -23.10
C ILE A 61 17.59 9.37 -21.91
N ILE A 62 17.14 8.17 -22.18
CA ILE A 62 16.80 7.18 -21.15
C ILE A 62 18.02 6.29 -20.91
N GLY A 63 18.45 6.20 -19.68
CA GLY A 63 19.60 5.40 -19.30
C GLY A 63 19.60 5.02 -17.82
N ALA A 64 20.68 4.39 -17.40
CA ALA A 64 20.96 4.02 -16.03
C ALA A 64 22.46 4.02 -15.76
N GLN A 65 22.83 4.22 -14.51
CA GLN A 65 24.14 3.87 -13.98
C GLN A 65 24.09 2.45 -13.46
N ILE A 66 25.06 1.61 -13.86
CA ILE A 66 25.23 0.24 -13.39
C ILE A 66 26.65 -0.02 -12.92
N TYR A 67 26.86 -1.12 -12.20
CA TYR A 67 28.21 -1.66 -12.01
C TYR A 67 28.42 -2.85 -12.94
N ILE A 68 29.55 -2.84 -13.69
CA ILE A 68 30.03 -4.00 -14.45
C ILE A 68 31.17 -4.65 -13.69
N TYR A 69 31.10 -5.96 -13.55
CA TYR A 69 32.12 -6.80 -12.92
C TYR A 69 33.05 -7.36 -14.00
N PHE A 70 34.34 -7.39 -13.71
CA PHE A 70 35.32 -7.92 -14.64
C PHE A 70 35.31 -9.44 -14.69
N ASP A 71 35.36 -10.00 -15.91
CA ASP A 71 35.49 -11.44 -16.17
C ASP A 71 36.95 -11.91 -16.16
N LEU A 72 37.93 -10.97 -16.18
CA LEU A 72 39.34 -11.25 -16.24
C LEU A 72 39.86 -11.80 -14.92
N LEU A 73 40.57 -12.93 -14.95
CA LEU A 73 41.10 -13.62 -13.77
C LEU A 73 41.92 -12.71 -12.84
N LYS A 74 42.69 -11.76 -13.41
CA LYS A 74 43.52 -10.81 -12.67
C LYS A 74 42.68 -9.78 -11.87
N TYR A 75 41.45 -9.51 -12.30
CA TYR A 75 40.57 -8.47 -11.72
C TYR A 75 39.22 -9.04 -11.28
N ARG A 76 39.20 -10.31 -10.91
CA ARG A 76 37.95 -10.97 -10.46
C ARG A 76 37.37 -10.24 -9.26
N ASP A 77 36.07 -9.98 -9.30
CA ASP A 77 35.31 -9.22 -8.28
C ASP A 77 35.53 -7.70 -8.26
N VAL A 78 36.37 -7.17 -9.14
CA VAL A 78 36.46 -5.71 -9.33
C VAL A 78 35.27 -5.25 -10.14
N LYS A 79 34.65 -4.17 -9.68
CA LYS A 79 33.52 -3.53 -10.37
C LYS A 79 33.86 -2.10 -10.75
N ILE A 80 33.39 -1.68 -11.91
CA ILE A 80 33.51 -0.31 -12.38
C ILE A 80 32.13 0.26 -12.66
N SER A 81 31.93 1.55 -12.33
CA SER A 81 30.71 2.28 -12.69
C SER A 81 30.64 2.47 -14.20
N PHE A 82 29.47 2.28 -14.77
CA PHE A 82 29.28 2.35 -16.21
C PHE A 82 27.90 2.96 -16.51
N LEU A 83 27.87 3.97 -17.37
CA LEU A 83 26.64 4.62 -17.80
C LEU A 83 26.17 3.99 -19.12
N ILE A 84 24.92 3.61 -19.16
CA ILE A 84 24.28 3.02 -20.33
C ILE A 84 23.02 3.79 -20.70
N TYR A 85 22.84 4.02 -22.01
CA TYR A 85 21.70 4.76 -22.53
C TYR A 85 21.16 4.08 -23.79
N ALA A 86 19.86 4.22 -24.02
CA ALA A 86 19.19 3.67 -25.19
C ALA A 86 19.23 4.64 -26.38
N PHE A 87 19.38 4.11 -27.60
CA PHE A 87 19.19 4.86 -28.85
C PHE A 87 17.73 4.88 -29.30
N ASP A 88 17.05 3.75 -29.16
CA ASP A 88 15.74 3.49 -29.72
C ASP A 88 14.91 2.56 -28.81
N ASN A 89 13.79 2.10 -29.31
CA ASN A 89 12.90 1.18 -28.58
C ASN A 89 13.57 -0.17 -28.29
N ASN A 90 14.41 -0.67 -29.20
CA ASN A 90 15.16 -1.92 -28.95
C ASN A 90 16.16 -1.72 -27.81
N GLY A 91 16.88 -0.60 -27.82
CA GLY A 91 17.78 -0.22 -26.74
C GLY A 91 17.06 -0.09 -25.39
N ILE A 92 15.84 0.44 -25.36
CA ILE A 92 15.06 0.50 -24.11
C ILE A 92 14.69 -0.90 -23.63
N ASN A 93 14.25 -1.78 -24.52
CA ASN A 93 13.94 -3.16 -24.15
C ASN A 93 15.19 -3.89 -23.61
N ASN A 94 16.35 -3.67 -24.22
CA ASN A 94 17.60 -4.24 -23.77
C ASN A 94 18.09 -3.60 -22.46
N LEU A 95 17.91 -2.30 -22.27
CA LEU A 95 18.16 -1.63 -21.00
C LEU A 95 17.31 -2.24 -19.86
N ILE A 96 16.03 -2.50 -20.12
CA ILE A 96 15.14 -3.19 -19.19
C ILE A 96 15.68 -4.58 -18.86
N LYS A 97 16.08 -5.36 -19.87
CA LYS A 97 16.64 -6.72 -19.66
C LYS A 97 17.93 -6.70 -18.85
N ILE A 98 18.83 -5.76 -19.09
CA ILE A 98 20.06 -5.58 -18.31
C ILE A 98 19.73 -5.29 -16.84
N LEU A 99 18.84 -4.32 -16.59
CA LEU A 99 18.48 -3.99 -15.23
C LEU A 99 17.73 -5.13 -14.52
N ASN A 100 16.85 -5.83 -15.21
CA ASN A 100 16.19 -7.01 -14.69
C ASN A 100 17.19 -8.13 -14.38
N PHE A 101 18.19 -8.35 -15.24
CA PHE A 101 19.25 -9.31 -15.00
C PHE A 101 20.03 -8.98 -13.72
N ILE A 102 20.40 -7.71 -13.53
CA ILE A 102 21.06 -7.24 -12.30
C ILE A 102 20.18 -7.46 -11.07
N GLN A 103 18.89 -7.16 -11.14
CA GLN A 103 17.95 -7.35 -10.02
C GLN A 103 17.77 -8.82 -9.64
N LEU A 104 17.91 -9.74 -10.59
CA LEU A 104 17.74 -11.18 -10.37
C LEU A 104 19.04 -11.84 -9.91
N ASN A 105 20.20 -11.43 -10.45
CA ASN A 105 21.49 -12.09 -10.25
C ASN A 105 22.47 -11.27 -9.39
N HIS A 106 22.11 -10.06 -8.97
CA HIS A 106 22.88 -9.12 -8.15
C HIS A 106 24.17 -8.58 -8.77
N LYS A 107 24.56 -9.03 -9.96
CA LYS A 107 25.71 -8.56 -10.69
C LYS A 107 25.55 -8.83 -12.18
N ILE A 108 26.29 -8.09 -13.00
CA ILE A 108 26.43 -8.34 -14.44
C ILE A 108 27.90 -8.21 -14.83
N THR A 109 28.38 -9.14 -15.61
CA THR A 109 29.71 -9.11 -16.23
C THR A 109 29.64 -8.48 -17.62
N LEU A 110 30.79 -8.13 -18.19
CA LEU A 110 30.81 -7.55 -19.54
C LEU A 110 30.36 -8.56 -20.60
N THR A 111 30.69 -9.84 -20.43
CA THR A 111 30.22 -10.94 -21.30
C THR A 111 28.72 -11.11 -21.27
N GLU A 112 28.10 -10.94 -20.10
CA GLU A 112 26.64 -10.98 -19.97
C GLU A 112 25.98 -9.74 -20.56
N PHE A 113 26.57 -8.56 -20.37
CA PHE A 113 26.12 -7.30 -20.96
C PHE A 113 26.09 -7.35 -22.48
N GLN A 114 27.11 -7.95 -23.13
CA GLN A 114 27.19 -8.09 -24.59
C GLN A 114 25.94 -8.73 -25.22
N LYS A 115 25.23 -9.59 -24.51
CA LYS A 115 24.01 -10.25 -24.99
C LYS A 115 22.85 -9.27 -25.23
N PHE A 116 22.92 -8.09 -24.61
CA PHE A 116 21.84 -7.09 -24.62
C PHE A 116 22.28 -5.71 -25.12
N GLN A 117 23.46 -5.60 -25.78
CA GLN A 117 24.03 -4.29 -26.13
C GLN A 117 23.39 -3.60 -27.34
N ASP A 118 22.56 -4.31 -28.13
CA ASP A 118 21.95 -3.75 -29.34
C ASP A 118 20.99 -2.59 -29.01
N GLY A 119 21.14 -1.48 -29.71
CA GLY A 119 20.38 -0.25 -29.46
C GLY A 119 20.83 0.52 -28.21
N ILE A 120 21.94 0.11 -27.56
CA ILE A 120 22.52 0.76 -26.39
C ILE A 120 23.87 1.39 -26.72
N PHE A 121 24.15 2.55 -26.14
CA PHE A 121 25.51 3.09 -26.07
C PHE A 121 25.95 3.20 -24.61
N GLY A 122 27.26 2.99 -24.42
CA GLY A 122 27.89 3.05 -23.11
C GLY A 122 28.84 4.24 -22.99
N ILE A 123 28.91 4.81 -21.79
CA ILE A 123 29.90 5.85 -21.45
C ILE A 123 30.73 5.37 -20.28
N LEU A 124 32.03 5.27 -20.48
CA LEU A 124 33.01 5.02 -19.43
C LEU A 124 33.81 6.30 -19.22
N SER A 125 33.76 6.86 -18.04
CA SER A 125 34.32 8.19 -17.78
C SER A 125 35.60 8.12 -16.94
N ASN A 126 36.42 9.18 -17.02
CA ASN A 126 37.57 9.36 -16.15
C ASN A 126 37.12 9.40 -14.67
N LEU A 127 35.87 9.85 -14.38
CA LEU A 127 35.28 9.86 -13.05
C LEU A 127 35.09 8.42 -12.50
N ASP A 128 34.73 7.46 -13.35
CA ASP A 128 34.47 6.10 -12.92
C ASP A 128 35.71 5.40 -12.38
N PHE A 129 36.90 5.80 -12.83
CA PHE A 129 38.17 5.28 -12.32
C PHE A 129 38.53 5.82 -10.94
N ILE A 130 38.20 7.10 -10.66
CA ILE A 130 38.38 7.66 -9.31
C ILE A 130 37.43 6.99 -8.30
N LEU A 131 36.25 6.59 -8.76
CA LEU A 131 35.26 5.88 -7.95
C LEU A 131 35.51 4.37 -7.88
N CYS A 132 36.53 3.82 -8.59
CA CYS A 132 36.87 2.41 -8.61
C CYS A 132 37.60 1.99 -7.33
N ASP A 133 37.17 0.89 -6.71
CA ASP A 133 37.72 0.40 -5.44
C ASP A 133 39.23 0.09 -5.48
N ILE A 134 39.77 -0.27 -6.64
CA ILE A 134 41.21 -0.55 -6.81
C ILE A 134 42.05 0.71 -6.64
N LEU A 135 41.56 1.86 -7.06
CA LEU A 135 42.30 3.11 -7.06
C LEU A 135 42.07 3.94 -5.79
N LYS A 136 41.08 3.60 -4.97
CA LYS A 136 40.72 4.34 -3.75
C LYS A 136 41.78 4.28 -2.63
N ASP A 137 42.38 3.11 -2.44
CA ASP A 137 43.27 2.85 -1.30
C ASP A 137 44.75 3.23 -1.58
N LYS A 138 45.10 3.50 -2.84
CA LYS A 138 46.39 4.02 -3.24
C LYS A 138 46.23 5.52 -3.46
N ILE A 139 47.00 6.34 -2.74
CA ILE A 139 47.11 7.79 -2.97
C ILE A 139 47.31 7.95 -4.48
N ILE A 140 46.36 8.55 -5.16
CA ILE A 140 46.10 8.34 -6.57
C ILE A 140 47.16 9.04 -7.38
N ASP A 141 48.26 8.37 -7.65
CA ASP A 141 49.13 8.71 -8.72
C ASP A 141 48.64 7.91 -9.98
N LEU A 142 47.87 8.58 -10.83
CA LEU A 142 47.36 7.97 -12.08
C LEU A 142 48.47 7.73 -13.10
N THR A 143 49.64 8.35 -12.89
CA THR A 143 50.82 8.20 -13.76
C THR A 143 51.69 7.02 -13.33
N ASN A 144 51.42 6.39 -12.22
CA ASN A 144 52.07 5.15 -11.83
C ASN A 144 51.77 4.08 -12.90
N TYR A 145 52.81 3.38 -13.35
CA TYR A 145 52.79 2.41 -14.43
C TYR A 145 51.68 1.34 -14.23
N GLU A 146 51.48 0.85 -13.04
CA GLU A 146 50.41 -0.13 -12.76
C GLU A 146 49.00 0.45 -12.93
N ASN A 147 48.80 1.69 -12.50
CA ASN A 147 47.51 2.37 -12.60
C ASN A 147 47.24 2.78 -14.06
N GLU A 148 48.24 3.28 -14.80
CA GLU A 148 48.14 3.59 -16.20
C GLU A 148 47.77 2.35 -17.02
N ASN A 149 48.46 1.22 -16.78
CA ASN A 149 48.15 -0.03 -17.44
C ASN A 149 46.75 -0.54 -17.13
N PHE A 150 46.32 -0.47 -15.87
CA PHE A 150 44.94 -0.84 -15.50
C PHE A 150 43.90 -0.02 -16.26
N ILE A 151 44.08 1.29 -16.29
CA ILE A 151 43.16 2.20 -17.01
C ILE A 151 43.15 1.88 -18.51
N LEU A 152 44.32 1.74 -19.12
CA LEU A 152 44.44 1.46 -20.55
C LEU A 152 43.87 0.09 -20.94
N GLU A 153 44.16 -0.96 -20.14
CA GLU A 153 43.61 -2.30 -20.35
C GLU A 153 42.11 -2.31 -20.20
N THR A 154 41.58 -1.59 -19.22
CA THR A 154 40.13 -1.45 -19.00
C THR A 154 39.43 -0.80 -20.19
N PHE A 155 39.93 0.33 -20.69
CA PHE A 155 39.36 0.98 -21.86
C PHE A 155 39.46 0.10 -23.12
N ARG A 156 40.57 -0.61 -23.32
CA ARG A 156 40.72 -1.56 -24.41
C ARG A 156 39.70 -2.69 -24.30
N TYR A 157 39.52 -3.24 -23.12
CA TYR A 157 38.59 -4.33 -22.86
C TYR A 157 37.16 -3.90 -23.15
N PHE A 158 36.74 -2.72 -22.67
CA PHE A 158 35.41 -2.18 -22.98
C PHE A 158 35.25 -1.85 -24.47
N LYS A 159 36.26 -1.24 -25.11
CA LYS A 159 36.21 -0.90 -26.54
C LYS A 159 36.06 -2.14 -27.45
N ILE A 160 36.71 -3.24 -27.13
CA ILE A 160 36.62 -4.48 -27.91
C ILE A 160 35.23 -5.12 -27.74
N ASN A 161 34.64 -4.95 -26.61
CA ASN A 161 33.44 -5.70 -26.22
C ASN A 161 32.13 -4.86 -26.31
N ILE A 162 32.19 -3.56 -26.55
CA ILE A 162 31.04 -2.67 -26.65
C ILE A 162 31.00 -1.96 -27.99
N ASN A 163 29.92 -2.16 -28.75
CA ASN A 163 29.79 -1.63 -30.11
C ASN A 163 29.79 -0.09 -30.18
N HIS A 164 29.10 0.56 -29.22
CA HIS A 164 28.98 2.01 -29.15
C HIS A 164 29.50 2.51 -27.80
N LEU A 165 30.83 2.60 -27.65
CA LEU A 165 31.47 3.11 -26.45
C LEU A 165 31.96 4.54 -26.68
N PHE A 166 31.59 5.43 -25.76
CA PHE A 166 32.10 6.79 -25.67
C PHE A 166 32.95 6.99 -24.44
N PHE A 167 33.91 7.92 -24.52
CA PHE A 167 34.65 8.35 -23.36
C PHE A 167 33.94 9.51 -22.69
N GLY A 168 33.61 9.35 -21.40
CA GLY A 168 33.04 10.41 -20.57
C GLY A 168 34.11 11.30 -19.97
N PHE A 169 34.15 12.55 -20.34
CA PHE A 169 35.11 13.50 -19.80
C PHE A 169 34.48 14.36 -18.72
N SER A 170 35.00 14.22 -17.49
CA SER A 170 34.58 15.00 -16.32
C SER A 170 35.71 15.82 -15.76
N LEU A 171 35.39 17.02 -15.26
CA LEU A 171 36.31 17.97 -14.61
C LEU A 171 35.77 18.36 -13.22
N GLN A 172 35.10 17.45 -12.51
CA GLN A 172 34.41 17.73 -11.26
C GLN A 172 35.28 17.72 -10.01
N SER A 173 36.57 17.41 -10.13
CA SER A 173 37.57 17.53 -9.02
C SER A 173 38.86 18.10 -9.55
N PHE A 174 39.69 18.66 -8.68
CA PHE A 174 41.03 19.11 -9.03
C PHE A 174 41.86 17.98 -9.61
N LEU A 175 41.78 16.80 -9.01
CA LEU A 175 42.48 15.60 -9.52
C LEU A 175 42.12 15.27 -10.97
N LEU A 176 40.82 15.32 -11.34
CA LEU A 176 40.36 15.10 -12.73
C LEU A 176 40.87 16.19 -13.66
N GLN A 177 41.03 17.41 -13.17
CA GLN A 177 41.53 18.53 -13.92
C GLN A 177 43.05 18.37 -14.17
N ASP A 178 43.82 17.99 -13.16
CA ASP A 178 45.28 17.78 -13.27
C ASP A 178 45.63 16.66 -14.24
N TYR A 179 44.86 15.58 -14.27
CA TYR A 179 45.06 14.45 -15.17
C TYR A 179 44.28 14.52 -16.49
N ALA A 180 43.70 15.67 -16.83
CA ALA A 180 42.90 15.82 -18.07
C ALA A 180 43.71 15.45 -19.33
N GLY A 181 44.99 15.97 -19.41
CA GLY A 181 45.88 15.65 -20.52
C GLY A 181 46.27 14.17 -20.65
N PHE A 182 46.38 13.49 -19.52
CA PHE A 182 46.64 12.04 -19.49
C PHE A 182 45.48 11.25 -20.09
N PHE A 183 44.24 11.50 -19.66
CA PHE A 183 43.06 10.85 -20.21
C PHE A 183 42.86 11.13 -21.70
N LEU A 184 43.12 12.35 -22.15
CA LEU A 184 43.03 12.71 -23.60
C LEU A 184 44.05 11.95 -24.44
N LYS A 185 45.26 11.68 -23.92
CA LYS A 185 46.25 10.83 -24.61
C LYS A 185 45.74 9.39 -24.78
N ILE A 186 45.12 8.83 -23.74
CA ILE A 186 44.52 7.49 -23.80
C ILE A 186 43.41 7.45 -24.87
N VAL A 187 42.52 8.44 -24.85
CA VAL A 187 41.40 8.57 -25.79
C VAL A 187 41.89 8.62 -27.22
N LYS A 188 42.90 9.45 -27.52
CA LYS A 188 43.52 9.53 -28.85
C LYS A 188 44.13 8.20 -29.27
N LYS A 189 44.90 7.55 -28.38
CA LYS A 189 45.50 6.23 -28.62
C LYS A 189 44.46 5.16 -28.93
N LEU A 190 43.28 5.25 -28.32
CA LEU A 190 42.21 4.28 -28.51
C LEU A 190 41.17 4.72 -29.55
N ASN A 191 41.33 5.87 -30.20
CA ASN A 191 40.36 6.43 -31.16
C ASN A 191 38.92 6.36 -30.63
N LEU A 192 38.67 6.89 -29.42
CA LEU A 192 37.34 7.01 -28.84
C LEU A 192 36.78 8.42 -29.01
N LYS A 193 35.48 8.54 -29.22
CA LYS A 193 34.81 9.88 -29.21
C LYS A 193 34.49 10.28 -27.78
N VAL A 194 34.62 11.56 -27.50
CA VAL A 194 34.45 12.16 -26.16
C VAL A 194 33.06 12.79 -26.03
N VAL A 195 32.44 12.57 -24.88
CA VAL A 195 31.23 13.27 -24.44
C VAL A 195 31.45 13.88 -23.04
N LEU A 196 30.74 14.97 -22.75
CA LEU A 196 30.82 15.58 -21.44
C LEU A 196 29.97 14.83 -20.42
N VAL A 197 30.58 14.59 -19.27
CA VAL A 197 29.93 13.93 -18.12
C VAL A 197 30.01 14.84 -16.91
N ASN A 198 28.88 15.07 -16.28
CA ASN A 198 28.79 15.75 -15.00
C ASN A 198 27.80 15.06 -14.07
N LYS A 199 28.31 14.30 -13.13
CA LYS A 199 27.49 13.65 -12.12
C LYS A 199 26.74 14.71 -11.33
N THR A 200 25.42 14.69 -11.39
CA THR A 200 24.56 15.70 -10.76
C THR A 200 23.64 15.04 -9.74
N ASN A 201 23.83 15.41 -8.48
CA ASN A 201 23.05 14.87 -7.35
C ASN A 201 22.27 15.96 -6.59
N TYR A 202 22.64 17.25 -6.82
CA TYR A 202 21.88 18.41 -6.32
C TYR A 202 21.98 19.58 -7.30
N LEU A 203 20.98 20.48 -7.25
CA LEU A 203 20.85 21.59 -8.21
C LEU A 203 21.41 22.90 -7.68
N SER A 204 21.33 23.14 -6.39
CA SER A 204 21.80 24.37 -5.71
C SER A 204 22.80 24.07 -4.60
N SER A 205 23.55 25.08 -4.19
CA SER A 205 24.50 24.94 -3.06
C SER A 205 23.78 24.68 -1.72
N GLU A 206 22.54 25.14 -1.59
CA GLU A 206 21.71 24.93 -0.41
C GLU A 206 21.31 23.46 -0.21
N GLU A 207 21.21 22.70 -1.32
CA GLU A 207 20.90 21.29 -1.28
C GLU A 207 22.09 20.40 -0.95
N LYS A 208 23.35 20.94 -0.98
CA LYS A 208 24.58 20.19 -0.73
C LYS A 208 24.56 19.51 0.63
N LEU A 209 24.21 20.23 1.68
CA LEU A 209 24.19 19.71 3.05
C LEU A 209 23.18 18.56 3.24
N ILE A 210 22.00 18.68 2.62
CA ILE A 210 21.00 17.61 2.63
C ILE A 210 21.53 16.36 1.91
N TYR A 211 22.14 16.55 0.75
CA TYR A 211 22.78 15.48 0.01
C TYR A 211 23.80 14.73 0.85
N GLU A 212 24.67 15.46 1.58
CA GLU A 212 25.67 14.88 2.47
C GLU A 212 25.04 14.06 3.60
N TYR A 213 23.95 14.55 4.23
CA TYR A 213 23.23 13.79 5.26
C TYR A 213 22.57 12.53 4.67
N LEU A 214 21.95 12.61 3.50
CA LEU A 214 21.37 11.46 2.85
C LEU A 214 22.43 10.40 2.52
N CYS A 215 23.62 10.81 2.08
CA CYS A 215 24.74 9.91 1.85
C CYS A 215 25.20 9.23 3.15
N LYS A 216 25.34 9.99 4.26
CA LYS A 216 25.67 9.43 5.58
C LYS A 216 24.63 8.41 6.05
N ILE A 217 23.32 8.72 5.91
CA ILE A 217 22.22 7.81 6.23
C ILE A 217 22.29 6.53 5.37
N SER A 218 22.58 6.68 4.07
CA SER A 218 22.71 5.55 3.15
C SER A 218 23.84 4.61 3.53
N ASN A 219 24.99 5.18 3.90
CA ASN A 219 26.18 4.43 4.27
C ASN A 219 25.97 3.62 5.54
N TYR A 220 25.30 4.21 6.51
CA TYR A 220 25.01 3.55 7.78
C TYR A 220 24.06 2.35 7.63
N GLN A 221 23.02 2.48 6.82
CA GLN A 221 21.99 1.44 6.67
C GLN A 221 22.42 0.23 5.82
N ASN A 222 23.45 0.36 4.98
CA ASN A 222 23.89 -0.69 4.06
C ASN A 222 25.04 -1.56 4.60
N ASP A 223 25.40 -1.44 5.89
CA ASP A 223 26.49 -2.20 6.55
C ASP A 223 27.86 -2.16 5.82
N ASN A 224 27.98 -1.35 4.80
CA ASN A 224 29.18 -1.17 4.02
C ASN A 224 30.01 -0.02 4.61
N ARG A 225 30.84 -0.33 5.62
CA ARG A 225 31.87 0.58 6.19
C ARG A 225 32.90 1.08 5.16
N LYS A 226 32.73 0.79 3.89
CA LYS A 226 33.61 1.17 2.77
C LYS A 226 33.00 2.15 1.81
N PHE A 227 32.18 3.09 2.26
CA PHE A 227 31.86 4.22 1.41
C PHE A 227 32.83 5.36 1.66
N ILE A 228 33.18 6.02 0.56
CA ILE A 228 34.06 7.16 0.50
C ILE A 228 33.71 8.10 1.67
N ASN A 229 34.46 8.01 2.76
CA ASN A 229 34.65 9.17 3.59
C ASN A 229 35.34 10.17 2.65
N PHE A 230 34.58 11.12 2.12
CA PHE A 230 35.14 12.37 1.71
C PHE A 230 35.58 13.02 3.03
N ASN A 231 36.68 12.49 3.60
CA ASN A 231 37.29 13.08 4.76
C ASN A 231 37.75 14.46 4.32
N HIS A 232 37.36 15.47 5.07
CA HIS A 232 37.69 16.87 4.90
C HIS A 232 39.22 17.19 4.80
N ASN A 233 40.07 16.20 4.78
CA ASN A 233 41.52 16.38 4.80
C ASN A 233 42.19 16.28 3.44
N ASN A 234 41.44 16.04 2.32
CA ASN A 234 42.01 16.03 0.98
C ASN A 234 41.12 16.79 0.00
N GLU A 235 41.26 18.10 -0.07
CA GLU A 235 40.53 18.98 -1.00
C GLU A 235 40.65 18.55 -2.48
N GLN A 236 41.75 17.87 -2.82
CA GLN A 236 42.01 17.38 -4.20
C GLN A 236 41.05 16.30 -4.67
N MET A 237 40.40 15.55 -3.77
CA MET A 237 39.47 14.48 -4.09
C MET A 237 38.00 14.90 -3.97
N GLU A 238 37.69 16.13 -3.53
CA GLU A 238 36.28 16.57 -3.40
C GLU A 238 35.60 16.67 -4.78
N LEU A 239 34.54 15.90 -4.95
CA LEU A 239 33.71 15.91 -6.17
C LEU A 239 32.59 16.95 -6.05
N ASP A 240 32.60 17.94 -6.95
CA ASP A 240 31.48 18.86 -7.10
C ASP A 240 30.36 18.22 -7.93
N VAL A 241 29.42 17.54 -7.29
CA VAL A 241 28.27 16.88 -7.92
C VAL A 241 27.06 17.80 -8.11
N LYS A 242 27.31 19.10 -8.21
CA LYS A 242 26.32 20.13 -8.51
C LYS A 242 25.97 20.16 -10.00
N PHE A 243 24.70 20.52 -10.29
CA PHE A 243 24.28 20.84 -11.65
C PHE A 243 25.11 22.01 -12.22
N ILE A 244 25.61 21.85 -13.45
CA ILE A 244 26.35 22.92 -14.15
C ILE A 244 25.48 23.53 -15.25
N ASP A 245 25.58 24.83 -15.45
CA ASP A 245 24.94 25.54 -16.55
C ASP A 245 25.83 25.60 -17.81
N GLN A 246 25.22 26.02 -18.93
CA GLN A 246 25.89 26.11 -20.19
C GLN A 246 27.14 26.99 -20.14
N LYS A 247 27.08 28.12 -19.41
CA LYS A 247 28.20 29.07 -19.33
C LYS A 247 29.42 28.42 -18.67
N LYS A 248 29.21 27.72 -17.55
CA LYS A 248 30.29 26.97 -16.87
C LYS A 248 30.86 25.85 -17.70
N ILE A 249 30.04 25.19 -18.53
CA ILE A 249 30.53 24.18 -19.46
C ILE A 249 31.50 24.84 -20.43
N GLN A 250 31.13 25.98 -21.05
CA GLN A 250 31.97 26.71 -21.97
C GLN A 250 33.28 27.24 -21.35
N GLU A 251 33.17 27.81 -20.14
CA GLU A 251 34.34 28.24 -19.35
C GLU A 251 35.31 27.09 -19.11
N ARG A 252 34.85 25.93 -18.71
CA ARG A 252 35.70 24.74 -18.51
C ARG A 252 36.35 24.26 -19.81
N TYR A 253 35.64 24.31 -20.94
CA TYR A 253 36.24 23.98 -22.26
C TYR A 253 37.42 24.90 -22.63
N GLN A 254 37.25 26.19 -22.38
CA GLN A 254 38.27 27.18 -22.67
C GLN A 254 39.51 27.07 -21.77
N LEU A 255 39.30 26.84 -20.48
CA LEU A 255 40.35 26.73 -19.45
C LEU A 255 41.32 25.58 -19.72
N TYR A 256 40.86 24.47 -20.28
CA TYR A 256 41.64 23.25 -20.49
C TYR A 256 42.09 23.08 -21.95
N ASN A 257 42.01 24.12 -22.78
CA ASN A 257 42.35 24.09 -24.22
C ASN A 257 41.78 22.89 -24.97
N LEU A 258 40.54 22.50 -24.61
CA LEU A 258 39.84 21.37 -25.23
C LEU A 258 39.31 21.73 -26.62
N ASN A 259 40.15 22.43 -27.42
CA ASN A 259 39.79 22.92 -28.77
C ASN A 259 39.98 21.84 -29.86
N ASP A 260 40.34 20.63 -29.47
CA ASP A 260 40.49 19.49 -30.41
C ASP A 260 39.11 18.94 -30.77
N TYR A 261 38.34 19.72 -31.57
CA TYR A 261 36.96 19.42 -31.97
C TYR A 261 36.76 18.04 -32.62
N GLU A 262 37.84 17.47 -33.20
CA GLU A 262 37.77 16.15 -33.86
C GLU A 262 37.55 15.00 -32.84
N LEU A 263 37.96 15.18 -31.60
CA LEU A 263 37.77 14.17 -30.54
C LEU A 263 36.37 14.18 -29.99
N PHE A 264 35.71 15.34 -29.96
CA PHE A 264 34.38 15.42 -29.36
C PHE A 264 33.32 14.92 -30.34
N LEU A 265 32.35 14.22 -29.77
CA LEU A 265 31.18 13.74 -30.50
C LEU A 265 30.36 14.92 -31.03
N ASP A 266 30.00 14.90 -32.30
CA ASP A 266 28.99 15.82 -32.82
C ASP A 266 27.64 15.48 -32.21
N LEU A 267 27.32 16.16 -31.09
CA LEU A 267 26.10 15.93 -30.35
C LEU A 267 24.84 16.21 -31.15
N GLU A 268 24.88 17.08 -32.15
CA GLU A 268 23.69 17.39 -32.95
C GLU A 268 23.31 16.24 -33.85
N THR A 269 24.27 15.76 -34.64
CA THR A 269 24.07 14.56 -35.47
C THR A 269 23.75 13.33 -34.59
N PHE A 270 24.48 13.14 -33.50
CA PHE A 270 24.24 12.01 -32.58
C PHE A 270 22.84 12.02 -31.96
N LEU A 271 22.40 13.15 -31.43
CA LEU A 271 21.06 13.23 -30.82
C LEU A 271 19.94 13.04 -31.86
N SER A 272 20.19 13.36 -33.16
CA SER A 272 19.21 13.11 -34.21
C SER A 272 18.95 11.61 -34.42
N THR A 273 19.91 10.75 -34.09
CA THR A 273 19.78 9.30 -34.22
C THR A 273 18.91 8.70 -33.11
N ILE A 274 18.81 9.35 -31.97
CA ILE A 274 18.01 8.85 -30.82
C ILE A 274 16.53 9.10 -31.11
N LYS A 275 15.72 8.02 -31.19
CA LYS A 275 14.28 8.11 -31.46
C LYS A 275 13.52 7.08 -30.63
N TYR A 276 12.59 7.52 -29.81
CA TYR A 276 11.69 6.67 -29.03
C TYR A 276 10.26 6.80 -29.53
N ASN A 277 9.64 5.69 -29.84
CA ASN A 277 8.20 5.58 -30.00
C ASN A 277 7.68 4.51 -29.03
N PHE A 278 7.35 4.95 -27.84
CA PHE A 278 7.09 4.07 -26.71
C PHE A 278 5.74 3.41 -26.83
N VAL A 279 5.73 2.11 -27.05
CA VAL A 279 4.53 1.27 -26.94
C VAL A 279 4.89 0.08 -26.06
N PHE A 280 4.32 0.04 -24.86
CA PHE A 280 4.41 -1.18 -24.05
C PHE A 280 3.54 -2.28 -24.66
N PRO A 281 3.93 -3.56 -24.51
CA PRO A 281 3.13 -4.67 -24.98
C PRO A 281 1.77 -4.71 -24.32
N SER A 282 0.79 -5.33 -25.01
CA SER A 282 -0.61 -5.47 -24.54
C SER A 282 -0.70 -5.81 -23.05
N THR A 283 -1.41 -4.97 -22.34
CA THR A 283 -1.45 -4.92 -20.87
C THR A 283 -2.46 -5.85 -20.22
N VAL A 284 -3.38 -6.45 -21.02
CA VAL A 284 -4.46 -7.28 -20.50
C VAL A 284 -4.06 -8.74 -20.59
N CYS A 285 -3.93 -9.40 -19.42
CA CYS A 285 -3.74 -10.84 -19.35
C CYS A 285 -4.98 -11.55 -19.89
N SER A 286 -4.77 -12.61 -20.66
CA SER A 286 -5.84 -13.44 -21.13
C SER A 286 -6.31 -14.40 -20.03
N PHE A 287 -7.60 -14.47 -19.80
CA PHE A 287 -8.20 -15.46 -18.89
C PHE A 287 -7.81 -16.88 -19.30
N LYS A 288 -7.14 -17.61 -18.41
CA LYS A 288 -6.73 -18.99 -18.64
C LYS A 288 -7.84 -19.94 -18.23
N ASN A 289 -8.49 -20.53 -19.21
CA ASN A 289 -9.44 -21.63 -19.01
C ASN A 289 -9.49 -22.51 -20.26
N ASN A 290 -9.76 -23.80 -20.08
CA ASN A 290 -9.99 -24.77 -21.17
C ASN A 290 -11.44 -24.67 -21.69
N LEU A 291 -11.90 -23.46 -21.99
CA LEU A 291 -13.25 -23.25 -22.50
C LEU A 291 -13.33 -23.64 -23.99
N SER A 292 -14.33 -24.42 -24.34
CA SER A 292 -14.71 -24.71 -25.71
C SER A 292 -15.54 -23.59 -26.37
N CYS A 293 -15.95 -22.56 -25.62
CA CYS A 293 -16.76 -21.45 -26.07
C CYS A 293 -16.04 -20.11 -25.99
N ASP A 294 -16.56 -19.11 -26.73
CA ASP A 294 -16.10 -17.73 -26.66
C ASP A 294 -16.21 -17.17 -25.24
N LYS A 295 -15.22 -16.41 -24.81
CA LYS A 295 -15.11 -15.82 -23.47
C LYS A 295 -16.26 -14.85 -23.16
N PHE A 296 -16.69 -14.07 -24.14
CA PHE A 296 -17.80 -13.14 -23.97
C PHE A 296 -19.13 -13.89 -23.77
N GLU A 297 -19.39 -14.91 -24.56
CA GLU A 297 -20.60 -15.76 -24.40
C GLU A 297 -20.56 -16.52 -23.07
N TYR A 298 -19.38 -16.93 -22.60
CA TYR A 298 -19.23 -17.53 -21.26
C TYR A 298 -19.61 -16.54 -20.15
N LEU A 299 -19.06 -15.32 -20.21
CA LEU A 299 -19.36 -14.25 -19.24
C LEU A 299 -20.85 -13.93 -19.21
N LYS A 300 -21.45 -13.73 -20.36
CA LYS A 300 -22.88 -13.45 -20.58
C LYS A 300 -23.75 -14.58 -20.03
N THR A 301 -23.41 -15.83 -20.31
CA THR A 301 -24.14 -16.99 -19.82
C THR A 301 -24.13 -17.05 -18.30
N LYS A 302 -22.98 -16.89 -17.64
CA LYS A 302 -22.90 -16.88 -16.18
C LYS A 302 -23.72 -15.77 -15.55
N ALA A 303 -23.66 -14.57 -16.11
CA ALA A 303 -24.44 -13.43 -15.63
C ALA A 303 -25.94 -13.65 -15.77
N ASN A 304 -26.41 -14.19 -16.93
CA ASN A 304 -27.81 -14.44 -17.18
C ASN A 304 -28.40 -15.55 -16.30
N ILE A 305 -27.66 -16.63 -16.04
CA ILE A 305 -28.08 -17.70 -15.12
C ILE A 305 -28.39 -17.13 -13.74
N PHE A 306 -27.47 -16.33 -13.20
CA PHE A 306 -27.69 -15.69 -11.90
C PHE A 306 -28.86 -14.71 -11.95
N LEU A 307 -28.92 -13.83 -12.94
CA LEU A 307 -29.96 -12.81 -13.06
C LEU A 307 -31.35 -13.44 -13.13
N THR A 308 -31.53 -14.46 -13.94
CA THR A 308 -32.82 -15.16 -14.07
C THR A 308 -33.30 -15.72 -12.73
N SER A 309 -32.39 -16.40 -12.01
CA SER A 309 -32.73 -16.94 -10.68
C SER A 309 -33.02 -15.83 -9.65
N TYR A 310 -32.29 -14.72 -9.72
CA TYR A 310 -32.49 -13.58 -8.82
C TYR A 310 -33.83 -12.89 -9.05
N LEU A 311 -34.16 -12.62 -10.30
CA LEU A 311 -35.40 -11.96 -10.69
C LEU A 311 -36.63 -12.76 -10.26
N GLN A 312 -36.63 -14.06 -10.50
CA GLN A 312 -37.75 -14.94 -10.12
C GLN A 312 -38.02 -14.92 -8.61
N LYS A 313 -37.01 -14.77 -7.78
CA LYS A 313 -37.13 -14.83 -6.32
C LYS A 313 -37.38 -13.49 -5.65
N ASN A 314 -36.89 -12.40 -6.21
CA ASN A 314 -36.71 -11.14 -5.47
C ASN A 314 -37.39 -9.93 -6.12
N ILE A 315 -37.80 -10.00 -7.37
CA ILE A 315 -38.23 -8.83 -8.14
C ILE A 315 -39.54 -9.08 -8.83
N ASN A 316 -40.46 -8.09 -8.79
CA ASN A 316 -41.73 -8.15 -9.52
C ASN A 316 -41.51 -8.17 -11.02
N LEU A 317 -42.35 -8.92 -11.73
CA LEU A 317 -42.28 -9.15 -13.20
C LEU A 317 -42.15 -7.86 -14.02
N GLU A 318 -42.89 -6.82 -13.63
CA GLU A 318 -42.84 -5.50 -14.31
C GLU A 318 -41.47 -4.88 -14.38
N LYS A 319 -40.61 -5.18 -13.41
CA LYS A 319 -39.25 -4.63 -13.33
C LYS A 319 -38.21 -5.51 -14.05
N HIS A 320 -38.53 -6.74 -14.44
CA HIS A 320 -37.55 -7.65 -15.04
C HIS A 320 -36.90 -7.06 -16.29
N ILE A 321 -37.68 -6.40 -17.15
CA ILE A 321 -37.16 -5.79 -18.37
C ILE A 321 -36.09 -4.76 -18.14
N PHE A 322 -36.18 -4.00 -17.04
CA PHE A 322 -35.15 -2.99 -16.70
C PHE A 322 -33.82 -3.63 -16.33
N TYR A 323 -33.86 -4.74 -15.57
CA TYR A 323 -32.66 -5.50 -15.22
C TYR A 323 -32.00 -6.13 -16.44
N ILE A 324 -32.80 -6.76 -17.31
CA ILE A 324 -32.30 -7.40 -18.53
C ILE A 324 -31.65 -6.37 -19.46
N ARG A 325 -32.29 -5.22 -19.69
CA ARG A 325 -31.75 -4.14 -20.53
C ARG A 325 -30.46 -3.55 -19.92
N GLN A 326 -30.41 -3.38 -18.63
CA GLN A 326 -29.22 -2.87 -17.96
C GLN A 326 -28.05 -3.84 -18.09
N LEU A 327 -28.25 -5.14 -17.84
CA LEU A 327 -27.21 -6.15 -18.01
C LEU A 327 -26.69 -6.20 -19.45
N GLN A 328 -27.60 -6.16 -20.44
CA GLN A 328 -27.21 -6.13 -21.86
C GLN A 328 -26.36 -4.91 -22.20
N LYS A 329 -26.75 -3.72 -21.70
CA LYS A 329 -26.01 -2.48 -21.88
C LYS A 329 -24.59 -2.59 -21.31
N GLU A 330 -24.46 -3.11 -20.09
CA GLU A 330 -23.15 -3.29 -19.43
C GLU A 330 -22.27 -4.29 -20.18
N LEU A 331 -22.81 -5.44 -20.58
CA LEU A 331 -22.09 -6.45 -21.35
C LEU A 331 -21.57 -5.93 -22.69
N ILE A 332 -22.40 -5.19 -23.43
CA ILE A 332 -21.99 -4.58 -24.70
C ILE A 332 -20.82 -3.63 -24.48
N LEU A 333 -20.92 -2.73 -23.50
CA LEU A 333 -19.88 -1.76 -23.20
C LEU A 333 -18.55 -2.44 -22.81
N ILE A 334 -18.61 -3.43 -21.91
CA ILE A 334 -17.46 -4.17 -21.43
C ILE A 334 -16.75 -4.93 -22.56
N ASN A 335 -17.52 -5.50 -23.49
CA ASN A 335 -16.97 -6.17 -24.67
C ASN A 335 -16.29 -5.18 -25.62
N GLN A 336 -16.94 -4.07 -25.93
CA GLN A 336 -16.40 -3.03 -26.79
C GLN A 336 -15.14 -2.37 -26.24
N MET A 337 -15.02 -2.29 -24.92
CA MET A 337 -13.82 -1.76 -24.23
C MET A 337 -12.75 -2.83 -23.96
N HIS A 338 -12.95 -4.08 -24.42
CA HIS A 338 -12.01 -5.20 -24.27
C HIS A 338 -11.69 -5.60 -22.81
N TYR A 339 -12.66 -5.47 -21.89
CA TYR A 339 -12.47 -5.83 -20.48
C TYR A 339 -13.02 -7.22 -20.09
N VAL A 340 -13.47 -8.03 -21.05
CA VAL A 340 -14.05 -9.37 -20.80
C VAL A 340 -13.10 -10.24 -19.98
N ASP A 341 -11.83 -10.33 -20.36
CA ASP A 341 -10.82 -11.13 -19.64
C ASP A 341 -10.63 -10.64 -18.19
N TYR A 342 -10.67 -9.33 -17.96
CA TYR A 342 -10.54 -8.75 -16.62
C TYR A 342 -11.69 -9.19 -15.71
N PHE A 343 -12.93 -9.08 -16.17
CA PHE A 343 -14.08 -9.54 -15.39
C PHE A 343 -14.04 -11.05 -15.12
N LEU A 344 -13.60 -11.85 -16.10
CA LEU A 344 -13.47 -13.29 -15.95
C LEU A 344 -12.38 -13.67 -14.93
N ILE A 345 -11.24 -12.99 -14.90
CA ILE A 345 -10.17 -13.21 -13.92
C ILE A 345 -10.71 -12.97 -12.51
N ILE A 346 -11.43 -11.86 -12.31
CA ILE A 346 -12.00 -11.53 -11.00
C ILE A 346 -13.11 -12.53 -10.61
N PHE A 347 -14.00 -12.84 -11.53
CA PHE A 347 -15.06 -13.85 -11.31
C PHE A 347 -14.47 -15.17 -10.85
N ASP A 348 -13.44 -15.65 -11.50
CA ASP A 348 -12.75 -16.89 -11.19
C ASP A 348 -12.12 -16.84 -9.77
N LEU A 349 -11.46 -15.74 -9.43
CA LEU A 349 -10.91 -15.54 -8.09
C LEU A 349 -12.00 -15.56 -7.00
N ILE A 350 -13.14 -14.91 -7.26
CA ILE A 350 -14.29 -14.92 -6.35
C ILE A 350 -14.87 -16.34 -6.20
N GLN A 351 -14.98 -17.11 -7.29
CA GLN A 351 -15.43 -18.49 -7.22
C GLN A 351 -14.46 -19.37 -6.42
N TYR A 352 -13.16 -19.21 -6.64
CA TYR A 352 -12.15 -19.89 -5.84
C TYR A 352 -12.30 -19.56 -4.34
N ALA A 353 -12.42 -18.28 -4.00
CA ALA A 353 -12.61 -17.85 -2.62
C ALA A 353 -13.87 -18.47 -1.97
N LYS A 354 -14.99 -18.48 -2.70
CA LYS A 354 -16.25 -19.11 -2.23
C LYS A 354 -16.07 -20.61 -2.00
N ASN A 355 -15.40 -21.32 -2.91
CA ASN A 355 -15.14 -22.76 -2.78
C ASN A 355 -14.22 -23.07 -1.56
N GLN A 356 -13.29 -22.17 -1.25
CA GLN A 356 -12.43 -22.26 -0.06
C GLN A 356 -13.10 -21.72 1.22
N LYS A 357 -14.39 -21.33 1.16
CA LYS A 357 -15.15 -20.73 2.28
C LYS A 357 -14.48 -19.44 2.83
N ILE A 358 -13.77 -18.72 1.98
CA ILE A 358 -13.20 -17.41 2.30
C ILE A 358 -14.30 -16.37 2.12
N LEU A 359 -14.61 -15.63 3.18
CA LEU A 359 -15.60 -14.56 3.16
C LEU A 359 -15.02 -13.35 2.43
N ILE A 360 -15.56 -13.03 1.26
CA ILE A 360 -15.21 -11.83 0.49
C ILE A 360 -16.18 -10.69 0.87
N GLY A 361 -15.69 -9.45 0.84
CA GLY A 361 -16.51 -8.27 1.10
C GLY A 361 -17.60 -8.05 0.03
N PRO A 362 -18.65 -7.30 0.36
CA PRO A 362 -19.80 -7.10 -0.54
C PRO A 362 -19.54 -6.15 -1.70
N GLY A 363 -18.29 -5.83 -1.95
CA GLY A 363 -17.84 -4.87 -2.93
C GLY A 363 -17.38 -3.55 -2.33
N ARG A 364 -16.77 -2.73 -3.17
CA ARG A 364 -16.18 -1.45 -2.76
C ARG A 364 -16.15 -0.48 -3.96
N GLY A 365 -16.16 0.83 -3.65
CA GLY A 365 -15.98 1.85 -4.68
C GLY A 365 -17.12 1.91 -5.68
N SER A 366 -16.78 2.18 -6.94
CA SER A 366 -17.76 2.38 -8.00
C SER A 366 -18.24 1.06 -8.64
N SER A 367 -17.49 -0.04 -8.53
CA SER A 367 -17.87 -1.35 -9.08
C SER A 367 -19.20 -1.87 -8.54
N VAL A 368 -19.60 -1.44 -7.33
CA VAL A 368 -20.90 -1.76 -6.72
C VAL A 368 -22.09 -1.20 -7.52
N GLY A 369 -21.86 -0.21 -8.41
CA GLY A 369 -22.88 0.31 -9.33
C GLY A 369 -23.11 -0.57 -10.57
N SER A 370 -22.36 -1.67 -10.75
CA SER A 370 -22.49 -2.59 -11.89
C SER A 370 -23.41 -3.77 -11.58
N LEU A 371 -24.41 -3.95 -12.41
CA LEU A 371 -25.27 -5.13 -12.36
C LEU A 371 -24.51 -6.40 -12.77
N LEU A 372 -23.56 -6.30 -13.69
CA LEU A 372 -22.70 -7.43 -14.05
C LEU A 372 -21.85 -7.88 -12.85
N CYS A 373 -21.22 -6.95 -12.12
CA CYS A 373 -20.48 -7.29 -10.90
C CYS A 373 -21.36 -8.00 -9.87
N PHE A 374 -22.60 -7.55 -9.71
CA PHE A 374 -23.59 -8.20 -8.84
C PHE A 374 -23.94 -9.62 -9.35
N CYS A 375 -24.22 -9.79 -10.63
CA CYS A 375 -24.54 -11.09 -11.23
C CYS A 375 -23.39 -12.11 -11.15
N LEU A 376 -22.13 -11.64 -11.21
CA LEU A 376 -20.94 -12.47 -11.06
C LEU A 376 -20.60 -12.75 -9.58
N GLY A 377 -21.29 -12.10 -8.64
CA GLY A 377 -21.03 -12.21 -7.21
C GLY A 377 -19.72 -11.56 -6.77
N ILE A 378 -19.23 -10.61 -7.57
CA ILE A 378 -18.11 -9.70 -7.24
C ILE A 378 -18.57 -8.69 -6.20
N THR A 379 -19.83 -8.23 -6.32
CA THR A 379 -20.50 -7.38 -5.35
C THR A 379 -21.78 -8.04 -4.82
N GLU A 380 -22.32 -7.59 -3.68
CA GLU A 380 -23.52 -8.16 -3.07
C GLU A 380 -24.70 -7.17 -2.98
N ILE A 381 -24.51 -5.95 -3.48
CA ILE A 381 -25.56 -4.91 -3.50
C ILE A 381 -26.22 -4.89 -4.86
N ASP A 382 -27.54 -4.97 -4.88
CA ASP A 382 -28.32 -4.75 -6.09
C ASP A 382 -28.29 -3.27 -6.49
N PRO A 383 -27.61 -2.92 -7.61
CA PRO A 383 -27.42 -1.52 -7.98
C PRO A 383 -28.73 -0.82 -8.38
N LEU A 384 -29.67 -1.53 -8.97
CA LEU A 384 -30.93 -0.94 -9.41
C LEU A 384 -31.87 -0.66 -8.23
N LYS A 385 -31.89 -1.53 -7.24
CA LYS A 385 -32.67 -1.33 -6.00
C LYS A 385 -32.28 -0.06 -5.27
N TYR A 386 -30.98 0.25 -5.24
CA TYR A 386 -30.44 1.42 -4.52
C TYR A 386 -30.17 2.63 -5.42
N ASN A 387 -30.65 2.65 -6.67
CA ASN A 387 -30.46 3.73 -7.64
C ASN A 387 -28.97 4.10 -7.83
N LEU A 388 -28.10 3.09 -7.97
CA LEU A 388 -26.69 3.28 -8.28
C LEU A 388 -26.49 3.39 -9.80
N ILE A 389 -25.43 4.07 -10.24
CA ILE A 389 -25.20 4.41 -11.64
C ILE A 389 -23.97 3.68 -12.17
N PHE A 390 -24.16 2.82 -13.17
CA PHE A 390 -23.06 2.06 -13.80
C PHE A 390 -22.01 2.96 -14.47
N GLU A 391 -22.44 4.05 -15.11
CA GLU A 391 -21.53 4.95 -15.81
C GLU A 391 -20.55 5.69 -14.88
N ARG A 392 -20.81 5.70 -13.57
CA ARG A 392 -19.85 6.13 -12.55
C ARG A 392 -18.67 5.16 -12.44
N PHE A 393 -18.88 3.89 -12.74
CA PHE A 393 -17.86 2.85 -12.77
C PHE A 393 -17.16 2.79 -14.11
N LEU A 394 -17.90 2.64 -15.24
CA LEU A 394 -17.36 2.48 -16.57
C LEU A 394 -18.20 3.23 -17.62
N ASN A 395 -17.54 4.03 -18.45
CA ASN A 395 -18.16 4.68 -19.60
C ASN A 395 -17.11 5.00 -20.69
N PHE A 396 -17.52 5.14 -21.95
CA PHE A 396 -16.62 5.42 -23.09
C PHE A 396 -15.85 6.76 -23.03
N LYS A 397 -16.39 7.74 -22.29
CA LYS A 397 -15.74 9.07 -22.19
C LYS A 397 -14.64 9.11 -21.15
N ARG A 398 -14.51 8.02 -20.39
CA ARG A 398 -13.48 7.88 -19.38
C ARG A 398 -12.23 7.24 -19.98
N THR A 399 -11.09 7.88 -19.80
CA THR A 399 -9.78 7.39 -20.26
C THR A 399 -9.10 6.44 -19.26
N THR A 400 -9.61 6.35 -18.01
CA THR A 400 -9.05 5.49 -16.97
C THR A 400 -9.65 4.10 -17.03
N VAL A 401 -8.82 3.10 -16.80
CA VAL A 401 -9.23 1.69 -16.70
C VAL A 401 -10.21 1.44 -15.54
N PRO A 402 -11.09 0.41 -15.61
CA PRO A 402 -11.95 0.05 -14.51
C PRO A 402 -11.12 -0.44 -13.32
N ASP A 403 -11.52 -0.06 -12.11
CA ASP A 403 -10.88 -0.45 -10.86
C ASP A 403 -11.89 -1.24 -10.02
N ILE A 404 -11.63 -2.53 -9.85
CA ILE A 404 -12.43 -3.43 -9.02
C ILE A 404 -11.60 -3.83 -7.81
N ASP A 405 -11.88 -3.20 -6.70
CA ASP A 405 -11.29 -3.52 -5.41
C ASP A 405 -12.04 -4.69 -4.75
N ILE A 406 -11.29 -5.62 -4.17
CA ILE A 406 -11.85 -6.77 -3.44
C ILE A 406 -11.40 -6.70 -1.99
N ASP A 407 -12.36 -6.53 -1.06
CA ASP A 407 -12.09 -6.65 0.37
C ASP A 407 -11.98 -8.13 0.76
N VAL A 408 -10.86 -8.47 1.39
CA VAL A 408 -10.48 -9.85 1.75
C VAL A 408 -10.08 -9.90 3.23
N PRO A 409 -10.39 -11.00 3.97
CA PRO A 409 -9.85 -11.19 5.31
C PRO A 409 -8.32 -11.11 5.29
N ASP A 410 -7.74 -10.39 6.24
CA ASP A 410 -6.30 -10.11 6.30
C ASP A 410 -5.43 -11.37 6.31
N ASN A 411 -5.90 -12.45 6.96
CA ASN A 411 -5.24 -13.76 7.01
C ASN A 411 -5.38 -14.59 5.72
N GLN A 412 -6.18 -14.18 4.73
CA GLN A 412 -6.47 -14.95 3.52
C GLN A 412 -5.87 -14.34 2.24
N VAL A 413 -5.33 -13.12 2.30
CA VAL A 413 -4.74 -12.45 1.13
C VAL A 413 -3.64 -13.29 0.48
N VAL A 414 -2.76 -13.89 1.30
CA VAL A 414 -1.66 -14.74 0.83
C VAL A 414 -2.19 -15.97 0.07
N THR A 415 -3.27 -16.59 0.55
CA THR A 415 -3.93 -17.73 -0.08
C THR A 415 -4.45 -17.37 -1.48
N LEU A 416 -5.12 -16.23 -1.60
CA LEU A 416 -5.65 -15.76 -2.88
C LEU A 416 -4.54 -15.35 -3.85
N MET A 417 -3.49 -14.67 -3.35
CA MET A 417 -2.32 -14.33 -4.18
C MET A 417 -1.62 -15.59 -4.70
N ARG A 418 -1.48 -16.63 -3.87
CA ARG A 418 -0.90 -17.91 -4.31
C ARG A 418 -1.72 -18.56 -5.41
N TYR A 419 -3.05 -18.61 -5.26
CA TYR A 419 -3.93 -19.10 -6.32
C TYR A 419 -3.71 -18.38 -7.66
N LEU A 420 -3.58 -17.05 -7.63
CA LEU A 420 -3.33 -16.27 -8.84
C LEU A 420 -1.98 -16.61 -9.47
N VAL A 421 -0.93 -16.72 -8.66
CA VAL A 421 0.42 -17.08 -9.14
C VAL A 421 0.44 -18.50 -9.72
N ASP A 422 -0.18 -19.47 -9.03
CA ASP A 422 -0.25 -20.86 -9.49
C ASP A 422 -1.02 -20.98 -10.81
N LYS A 423 -2.06 -20.17 -11.01
CA LYS A 423 -2.89 -20.22 -12.21
C LYS A 423 -2.29 -19.48 -13.39
N TYR A 424 -1.71 -18.29 -13.18
CA TYR A 424 -1.27 -17.41 -14.27
C TYR A 424 0.23 -17.49 -14.54
N GLY A 425 1.05 -17.92 -13.56
CA GLY A 425 2.51 -17.97 -13.63
C GLY A 425 3.18 -16.76 -12.97
N THR A 426 4.34 -17.01 -12.38
CA THR A 426 5.15 -15.96 -11.71
C THR A 426 5.62 -14.87 -12.66
N GLU A 427 5.82 -15.22 -13.92
CA GLU A 427 6.30 -14.35 -15.01
C GLU A 427 5.22 -13.39 -15.54
N HIS A 428 3.96 -13.58 -15.14
CA HIS A 428 2.82 -12.76 -15.59
C HIS A 428 2.19 -11.91 -14.50
N ILE A 429 2.68 -12.03 -13.26
CA ILE A 429 2.11 -11.34 -12.10
C ILE A 429 3.17 -10.56 -11.35
N ALA A 430 2.89 -9.30 -11.06
CA ALA A 430 3.76 -8.48 -10.23
C ALA A 430 2.98 -7.61 -9.24
N ASN A 431 3.62 -7.30 -8.11
CA ASN A 431 3.18 -6.21 -7.24
C ASN A 431 3.58 -4.85 -7.83
N LEU A 432 2.98 -3.79 -7.29
CA LEU A 432 3.36 -2.42 -7.59
C LEU A 432 4.41 -1.94 -6.58
N ILE A 433 5.27 -1.06 -7.07
CA ILE A 433 6.19 -0.32 -6.22
C ILE A 433 5.46 0.80 -5.46
N THR A 434 5.94 1.08 -4.27
CA THR A 434 5.58 2.29 -3.51
C THR A 434 6.83 2.95 -2.97
N PHE A 435 6.79 4.26 -2.81
CA PHE A 435 7.87 5.02 -2.20
C PHE A 435 7.43 5.53 -0.84
N GLN A 436 8.12 5.11 0.20
CA GLN A 436 8.05 5.80 1.47
C GLN A 436 8.82 7.11 1.31
N LYS A 437 8.12 8.23 1.42
CA LYS A 437 8.71 9.54 1.27
C LYS A 437 9.07 10.11 2.63
N TYR A 438 10.13 10.93 2.67
CA TYR A 438 10.46 11.65 3.87
C TYR A 438 9.33 12.59 4.29
N SER A 439 8.99 12.53 5.56
CA SER A 439 8.34 13.58 6.35
C SER A 439 9.38 14.18 7.28
N LYS A 440 9.05 15.31 7.92
CA LYS A 440 9.91 15.91 8.94
C LYS A 440 10.28 14.91 10.05
N ASP A 441 9.31 14.13 10.51
CA ASP A 441 9.51 13.16 11.59
C ASP A 441 10.41 12.00 11.17
N LEU A 442 10.22 11.46 9.95
CA LEU A 442 11.06 10.38 9.45
C LEU A 442 12.49 10.83 9.19
N PHE A 443 12.71 12.07 8.75
CA PHE A 443 14.05 12.62 8.59
C PHE A 443 14.72 12.81 9.93
N ARG A 444 13.98 13.34 10.90
CA ARG A 444 14.47 13.48 12.27
C ARG A 444 14.90 12.14 12.86
N LEU A 445 14.11 11.08 12.69
CA LEU A 445 14.45 9.73 13.14
C LEU A 445 15.76 9.22 12.52
N ASP A 446 15.98 9.43 11.22
CA ASP A 446 17.21 9.00 10.56
C ASP A 446 18.43 9.82 11.06
N LEU A 447 18.25 11.11 11.38
CA LEU A 447 19.30 11.94 11.98
C LEU A 447 19.61 11.53 13.45
N GLU A 448 18.58 11.18 14.23
CA GLU A 448 18.74 10.63 15.59
C GLU A 448 19.55 9.34 15.58
N LEU A 449 19.32 8.46 14.60
CA LEU A 449 20.12 7.25 14.41
C LEU A 449 21.59 7.58 14.08
N LEU A 450 21.88 8.57 13.26
CA LEU A 450 23.25 9.00 12.99
C LEU A 450 23.91 9.56 14.25
N GLN A 451 23.20 10.38 15.03
CA GLN A 451 23.72 10.96 16.28
C GLN A 451 24.06 9.88 17.31
N GLN A 452 23.18 8.85 17.48
CA GLN A 452 23.45 7.71 18.34
C GLN A 452 24.71 6.92 17.93
N ASN A 453 25.15 7.05 16.68
CA ASN A 453 26.34 6.41 16.12
C ASN A 453 27.57 7.33 16.05
N GLY A 454 27.58 8.40 16.84
CA GLY A 454 28.74 9.24 17.05
C GLY A 454 28.89 10.42 16.08
N PHE A 455 27.90 10.73 15.26
CA PHE A 455 27.95 11.95 14.43
C PHE A 455 27.45 13.16 15.25
N GLU A 456 28.19 14.21 15.26
CA GLU A 456 27.74 15.48 15.84
C GLU A 456 26.76 16.18 14.91
N ILE A 457 25.48 16.25 15.32
CA ILE A 457 24.39 16.76 14.48
C ILE A 457 23.46 17.63 15.31
N ASP A 458 23.25 18.88 14.91
CA ASP A 458 22.16 19.71 15.44
C ASP A 458 20.83 19.41 14.71
N ILE A 459 20.14 18.38 15.20
CA ILE A 459 18.90 17.88 14.61
C ILE A 459 17.82 18.97 14.53
N LYS A 460 17.74 19.88 15.52
CA LYS A 460 16.69 20.91 15.56
C LYS A 460 16.89 21.94 14.45
N SER A 461 18.10 22.43 14.29
CA SER A 461 18.46 23.39 13.24
C SER A 461 18.21 22.76 11.86
N ILE A 462 18.77 21.60 11.60
CA ILE A 462 18.67 20.89 10.31
C ILE A 462 17.21 20.59 9.95
N CYS A 463 16.40 20.08 10.89
CA CYS A 463 14.99 19.81 10.63
C CYS A 463 14.16 21.06 10.40
N SER A 464 14.50 22.21 10.99
CA SER A 464 13.80 23.48 10.75
C SER A 464 14.14 24.06 9.39
N GLU A 465 15.41 24.05 9.01
CA GLU A 465 15.93 24.63 7.77
C GLU A 465 15.50 23.82 6.52
N PHE A 466 15.63 22.51 6.59
CA PHE A 466 15.48 21.66 5.41
C PHE A 466 14.15 20.91 5.30
N SER A 467 13.19 21.14 6.20
CA SER A 467 11.89 20.42 6.20
C SER A 467 11.08 20.56 4.90
N SER A 468 11.22 21.67 4.18
CA SER A 468 10.56 21.90 2.89
C SER A 468 11.23 21.13 1.74
N ILE A 469 12.56 21.06 1.72
CA ILE A 469 13.33 20.42 0.65
C ILE A 469 13.25 18.90 0.78
N ILE A 470 13.40 18.38 2.01
CA ILE A 470 13.40 16.92 2.25
C ILE A 470 12.02 16.29 2.03
N LYS A 471 10.95 17.09 2.20
CA LYS A 471 9.59 16.59 2.08
C LYS A 471 9.29 16.06 0.68
N GLY A 472 8.92 14.79 0.61
CA GLY A 472 8.56 14.15 -0.65
C GLY A 472 9.69 13.40 -1.35
N ILE A 473 10.94 13.53 -0.89
CA ILE A 473 12.07 12.73 -1.38
C ILE A 473 11.85 11.26 -0.98
N PRO A 474 12.03 10.29 -1.89
CA PRO A 474 11.95 8.88 -1.56
C PRO A 474 13.02 8.46 -0.52
N ARG A 475 12.56 7.88 0.59
CA ARG A 475 13.42 7.34 1.65
C ARG A 475 13.74 5.86 1.42
N LEU A 476 12.71 5.09 1.12
CA LEU A 476 12.78 3.64 0.89
C LEU A 476 11.83 3.25 -0.23
N VAL A 477 12.19 2.17 -0.88
CA VAL A 477 11.35 1.51 -1.88
C VAL A 477 10.61 0.36 -1.20
N GLY A 478 9.29 0.39 -1.28
CA GLY A 478 8.41 -0.63 -0.73
C GLY A 478 7.59 -1.34 -1.81
N THR A 479 6.85 -2.33 -1.38
CA THR A 479 5.88 -3.04 -2.21
C THR A 479 4.47 -2.59 -1.81
N HIS A 480 3.61 -2.33 -2.79
CA HIS A 480 2.19 -2.05 -2.52
C HIS A 480 1.54 -3.29 -1.87
N PRO A 481 0.86 -3.13 -0.72
CA PRO A 481 0.43 -4.28 0.07
C PRO A 481 -0.70 -5.10 -0.55
N SER A 482 -1.45 -4.52 -1.49
CA SER A 482 -2.69 -5.11 -2.05
C SER A 482 -2.72 -5.14 -3.57
N GLY A 483 -1.99 -4.25 -4.25
CA GLY A 483 -2.05 -4.11 -5.70
C GLY A 483 -1.27 -5.20 -6.44
N VAL A 484 -1.97 -5.83 -7.39
CA VAL A 484 -1.40 -6.86 -8.27
C VAL A 484 -1.72 -6.48 -9.71
N VAL A 485 -0.72 -6.60 -10.58
CA VAL A 485 -0.83 -6.35 -12.02
C VAL A 485 -0.64 -7.67 -12.76
N PHE A 486 -1.44 -7.84 -13.81
CA PHE A 486 -1.39 -8.99 -14.70
C PHE A 486 -0.92 -8.58 -16.08
N THR A 487 -0.07 -9.37 -16.71
CA THR A 487 0.40 -9.16 -18.07
C THR A 487 0.26 -10.39 -18.93
N LYS A 488 0.05 -10.18 -20.22
CA LYS A 488 0.08 -11.27 -21.20
C LYS A 488 1.51 -11.68 -21.54
N ALA A 489 2.39 -10.72 -21.63
CA ALA A 489 3.82 -10.92 -21.92
C ALA A 489 4.60 -11.23 -20.63
N ASP A 490 5.74 -11.90 -20.77
CA ASP A 490 6.67 -12.10 -19.68
C ASP A 490 7.20 -10.75 -19.15
N LEU A 491 6.93 -10.49 -17.88
CA LEU A 491 7.32 -9.27 -17.20
C LEU A 491 8.83 -8.99 -17.31
N SER A 492 9.64 -10.02 -17.12
CA SER A 492 11.10 -9.90 -17.08
C SER A 492 11.72 -9.43 -18.41
N GLN A 493 11.02 -9.67 -19.52
CA GLN A 493 11.49 -9.34 -20.87
C GLN A 493 11.07 -7.92 -21.33
N HIS A 494 10.00 -7.37 -20.75
CA HIS A 494 9.34 -6.19 -21.31
C HIS A 494 9.14 -5.03 -20.32
N LEU A 495 9.24 -5.29 -19.01
CA LEU A 495 8.97 -4.30 -17.99
C LEU A 495 10.10 -4.24 -16.97
N PRO A 496 10.46 -3.05 -16.47
CA PRO A 496 11.47 -2.95 -15.43
C PRO A 496 10.91 -3.49 -14.11
N ILE A 497 11.53 -4.55 -13.61
CA ILE A 497 11.13 -5.24 -12.38
C ILE A 497 12.18 -5.12 -11.28
N GLN A 498 11.73 -5.40 -10.06
CA GLN A 498 12.59 -5.70 -8.92
C GLN A 498 12.12 -6.99 -8.25
N LYS A 499 13.06 -7.71 -7.66
CA LYS A 499 12.74 -8.88 -6.85
C LYS A 499 12.10 -8.45 -5.53
N ASN A 500 11.02 -9.11 -5.15
CA ASN A 500 10.43 -8.95 -3.81
C ASN A 500 11.29 -9.69 -2.75
N SER A 501 10.97 -9.49 -1.46
CA SER A 501 11.60 -10.24 -0.38
C SER A 501 11.39 -11.75 -0.56
N ASN A 502 12.34 -12.56 -0.10
CA ASN A 502 12.33 -14.02 -0.26
C ASN A 502 11.08 -14.73 0.27
N ASN A 503 10.33 -14.09 1.19
CA ASN A 503 9.11 -14.63 1.76
C ASN A 503 7.83 -14.16 1.03
N SER A 504 7.95 -13.43 -0.07
CA SER A 504 6.80 -12.97 -0.85
C SER A 504 6.29 -14.05 -1.80
N VAL A 505 4.97 -14.22 -1.88
CA VAL A 505 4.33 -15.12 -2.84
C VAL A 505 4.52 -14.64 -4.27
N ILE A 506 4.44 -13.33 -4.49
CA ILE A 506 4.69 -12.70 -5.78
C ILE A 506 6.17 -12.34 -5.87
N LEU A 507 6.84 -12.91 -6.86
CA LEU A 507 8.30 -12.82 -7.01
C LEU A 507 8.77 -11.42 -7.39
N TYR A 508 7.99 -10.70 -8.21
CA TYR A 508 8.36 -9.44 -8.82
C TYR A 508 7.49 -8.28 -8.36
N ARG A 509 8.08 -7.07 -8.35
CA ARG A 509 7.37 -5.80 -8.31
C ARG A 509 7.81 -4.93 -9.50
N LEU A 510 6.86 -4.24 -10.11
CA LEU A 510 7.13 -3.32 -11.21
C LEU A 510 7.76 -2.04 -10.70
N GLN A 511 8.71 -1.48 -11.46
CA GLN A 511 9.36 -0.19 -11.16
C GLN A 511 8.48 1.03 -11.50
N PHE A 512 7.20 0.83 -11.78
CA PHE A 512 6.23 1.88 -12.05
C PHE A 512 5.24 2.03 -10.89
N ASP A 513 4.89 3.27 -10.55
CA ASP A 513 3.83 3.54 -9.60
C ASP A 513 2.43 3.37 -10.22
N HIS A 514 1.39 3.40 -9.38
CA HIS A 514 0.00 3.24 -9.82
C HIS A 514 -0.39 4.19 -10.95
N LYS A 515 -0.03 5.48 -10.85
CA LYS A 515 -0.41 6.51 -11.85
C LYS A 515 0.28 6.29 -13.20
N GLN A 516 1.52 5.83 -13.16
CA GLN A 516 2.28 5.48 -14.36
C GLN A 516 1.67 4.27 -15.05
N LEU A 517 1.35 3.22 -14.30
CA LEU A 517 0.73 2.00 -14.84
C LEU A 517 -0.66 2.26 -15.43
N GLU A 518 -1.48 3.08 -14.77
CA GLU A 518 -2.79 3.48 -15.28
C GLU A 518 -2.68 4.21 -16.64
N LYS A 519 -1.73 5.15 -16.77
CA LYS A 519 -1.45 5.84 -18.03
C LYS A 519 -0.96 4.91 -19.14
N LEU A 520 -0.28 3.83 -18.77
CA LEU A 520 0.20 2.80 -19.70
C LEU A 520 -0.88 1.78 -20.05
N GLY A 521 -2.09 1.90 -19.46
CA GLY A 521 -3.23 1.01 -19.71
C GLY A 521 -3.17 -0.32 -18.98
N PHE A 522 -2.28 -0.46 -17.97
CA PHE A 522 -2.26 -1.66 -17.13
C PHE A 522 -3.47 -1.70 -16.18
N ILE A 523 -4.06 -2.87 -16.07
CA ILE A 523 -5.16 -3.10 -15.16
C ILE A 523 -4.61 -3.67 -13.85
N LYS A 524 -4.97 -3.01 -12.77
CA LYS A 524 -4.61 -3.40 -11.41
C LYS A 524 -5.78 -4.14 -10.76
N LEU A 525 -5.48 -5.16 -9.97
CA LEU A 525 -6.39 -5.80 -9.06
C LEU A 525 -5.94 -5.51 -7.63
N ASP A 526 -6.81 -4.92 -6.81
CA ASP A 526 -6.54 -4.67 -5.40
C ASP A 526 -7.22 -5.68 -4.50
N LEU A 527 -6.41 -6.47 -3.78
CA LEU A 527 -6.86 -7.34 -2.70
C LEU A 527 -6.65 -6.63 -1.37
N LEU A 528 -7.68 -5.91 -0.92
CA LEU A 528 -7.59 -5.03 0.24
C LEU A 528 -7.89 -5.80 1.53
N LYS A 529 -6.96 -5.72 2.48
CA LYS A 529 -7.10 -6.35 3.79
C LYS A 529 -8.20 -5.69 4.59
N LEU A 530 -9.18 -6.47 5.04
CA LEU A 530 -10.25 -6.01 5.91
C LEU A 530 -10.43 -6.96 7.09
N ARG A 531 -9.88 -6.58 8.25
CA ARG A 531 -9.93 -7.37 9.49
C ARG A 531 -11.37 -7.73 9.89
N ASN A 532 -12.33 -6.86 9.63
CA ASN A 532 -13.73 -7.10 9.99
C ASN A 532 -14.33 -8.34 9.31
N LEU A 533 -13.89 -8.69 8.09
CA LEU A 533 -14.32 -9.91 7.41
C LEU A 533 -13.79 -11.16 8.11
N PHE A 534 -12.55 -11.13 8.59
CA PHE A 534 -11.99 -12.18 9.42
C PHE A 534 -12.78 -12.34 10.71
N LEU A 535 -13.11 -11.25 11.40
CA LEU A 535 -13.91 -11.27 12.63
C LEU A 535 -15.31 -11.82 12.39
N ILE A 536 -16.01 -11.37 11.35
CA ILE A 536 -17.33 -11.89 10.97
C ILE A 536 -17.24 -13.41 10.74
N ASN A 537 -16.27 -13.87 9.97
CA ASN A 537 -16.08 -15.29 9.70
C ASN A 537 -15.82 -16.09 10.97
N LYS A 538 -14.99 -15.57 11.88
CA LYS A 538 -14.70 -16.19 13.18
C LYS A 538 -15.96 -16.27 14.06
N ILE A 539 -16.79 -15.21 14.10
CA ILE A 539 -18.06 -15.19 14.83
C ILE A 539 -19.02 -16.23 14.24
N LEU A 540 -19.18 -16.29 12.91
CA LEU A 540 -20.07 -17.25 12.25
C LEU A 540 -19.64 -18.69 12.54
N ASN A 541 -18.35 -18.99 12.45
CA ASN A 541 -17.81 -20.30 12.76
C ASN A 541 -18.06 -20.70 14.23
N LEU A 542 -17.91 -19.75 15.15
CA LEU A 542 -18.15 -19.99 16.57
C LEU A 542 -19.63 -20.25 16.86
N ILE A 543 -20.54 -19.51 16.21
CA ILE A 543 -22.00 -19.73 16.31
C ILE A 543 -22.36 -21.10 15.74
N GLU A 544 -21.80 -21.51 14.60
CA GLU A 544 -22.06 -22.82 14.01
C GLU A 544 -21.53 -23.96 14.90
N GLN A 545 -20.29 -23.84 15.41
CA GLN A 545 -19.66 -24.88 16.21
C GLN A 545 -20.27 -25.03 17.61
N LYS A 546 -20.56 -23.91 18.27
CA LYS A 546 -21.03 -23.93 19.70
C LYS A 546 -22.53 -23.70 19.80
N GLY A 547 -23.13 -22.83 18.97
CA GLY A 547 -24.56 -22.57 18.95
C GLY A 547 -25.34 -23.55 18.10
N LYS A 548 -24.67 -24.36 17.24
CA LYS A 548 -25.30 -25.29 16.27
C LYS A 548 -26.26 -24.57 15.30
N ILE A 549 -26.06 -23.29 15.10
CA ILE A 549 -26.88 -22.45 14.21
C ILE A 549 -26.03 -22.04 13.02
N LYS A 550 -26.48 -22.39 11.81
CA LYS A 550 -25.81 -21.95 10.57
C LYS A 550 -26.47 -20.67 10.06
N ILE A 551 -25.72 -19.57 10.09
CA ILE A 551 -26.19 -18.27 9.61
C ILE A 551 -25.71 -18.07 8.17
N ASN A 552 -26.67 -17.77 7.26
CA ASN A 552 -26.33 -17.31 5.92
C ASN A 552 -26.46 -15.79 5.87
N LEU A 553 -25.34 -15.08 5.70
CA LEU A 553 -25.29 -13.61 5.65
C LEU A 553 -26.18 -13.01 4.55
N SER A 554 -26.44 -13.72 3.46
CA SER A 554 -27.29 -13.25 2.37
C SER A 554 -28.78 -13.27 2.72
N ASN A 555 -29.18 -14.04 3.74
CA ASN A 555 -30.58 -14.19 4.16
C ASN A 555 -30.94 -13.30 5.37
N ILE A 556 -30.01 -12.48 5.85
CA ILE A 556 -30.28 -11.58 6.99
C ILE A 556 -31.28 -10.51 6.55
N SER A 557 -32.41 -10.41 7.27
CA SER A 557 -33.43 -9.40 7.02
C SER A 557 -32.90 -7.99 7.37
N PHE A 558 -33.16 -7.03 6.50
CA PHE A 558 -32.88 -5.62 6.77
C PHE A 558 -33.94 -4.94 7.66
N ASN A 559 -34.88 -5.70 8.19
CA ASN A 559 -35.93 -5.17 9.08
C ASN A 559 -35.78 -5.69 10.54
N ASP A 560 -34.58 -6.14 10.94
CA ASP A 560 -34.35 -6.65 12.28
C ASP A 560 -34.40 -5.54 13.33
N VAL A 561 -35.40 -5.60 14.23
CA VAL A 561 -35.63 -4.58 15.24
C VAL A 561 -34.49 -4.48 16.26
N ASN A 562 -33.90 -5.62 16.63
CA ASN A 562 -32.81 -5.65 17.62
C ASN A 562 -31.59 -4.91 17.07
N THR A 563 -31.26 -5.12 15.80
CA THR A 563 -30.16 -4.46 15.10
C THR A 563 -30.32 -2.94 15.11
N TYR A 564 -31.51 -2.44 14.75
CA TYR A 564 -31.71 -0.99 14.77
C TYR A 564 -31.78 -0.42 16.20
N SER A 565 -32.24 -1.20 17.17
CA SER A 565 -32.26 -0.76 18.58
C SER A 565 -30.84 -0.42 19.07
N ILE A 566 -29.87 -1.32 18.88
CA ILE A 566 -28.48 -1.06 19.32
C ILE A 566 -27.86 0.10 18.53
N LEU A 567 -28.16 0.23 17.24
CA LEU A 567 -27.68 1.34 16.43
C LEU A 567 -28.23 2.66 16.94
N GLN A 568 -29.54 2.79 17.19
CA GLN A 568 -30.18 4.01 17.69
C GLN A 568 -29.68 4.41 19.08
N GLN A 569 -29.35 3.45 19.93
CA GLN A 569 -28.74 3.68 21.25
C GLN A 569 -27.29 4.16 21.13
N GLY A 570 -26.66 3.98 19.97
CA GLY A 570 -25.24 4.28 19.74
C GLY A 570 -24.31 3.26 20.36
N ASP A 571 -24.80 2.03 20.63
CA ASP A 571 -23.97 0.90 21.05
C ASP A 571 -23.28 0.25 19.86
N THR A 572 -22.37 1.03 19.23
CA THR A 572 -21.73 0.70 17.96
C THR A 572 -20.24 0.39 18.10
N LYS A 573 -19.75 0.22 19.31
CA LYS A 573 -18.37 -0.22 19.55
C LYS A 573 -18.12 -1.56 18.85
N TYR A 574 -17.03 -1.63 18.09
CA TYR A 574 -16.66 -2.77 17.22
C TYR A 574 -17.58 -3.03 16.01
N ILE A 575 -18.46 -2.10 15.66
CA ILE A 575 -19.19 -2.16 14.42
C ILE A 575 -18.47 -1.32 13.37
N PHE A 576 -18.07 -1.96 12.28
CA PHE A 576 -17.29 -1.35 11.20
C PHE A 576 -17.80 0.06 10.81
N GLN A 577 -16.88 1.03 10.74
CA GLN A 577 -17.14 2.44 10.39
C GLN A 577 -18.09 3.23 11.34
N LEU A 578 -18.60 2.62 12.41
CA LEU A 578 -19.57 3.24 13.31
C LEU A 578 -19.04 3.46 14.73
N GLU A 579 -17.74 3.24 14.97
CA GLU A 579 -17.13 3.26 16.30
C GLU A 579 -16.72 4.66 16.75
N SER A 580 -16.45 5.56 15.82
CA SER A 580 -15.95 6.91 16.16
C SER A 580 -16.99 7.74 16.89
N VAL A 581 -16.53 8.66 17.74
CA VAL A 581 -17.40 9.59 18.47
C VAL A 581 -18.30 10.38 17.50
N SER A 582 -17.75 10.76 16.33
CA SER A 582 -18.51 11.45 15.28
C SER A 582 -19.60 10.57 14.69
N ALA A 583 -19.31 9.28 14.43
CA ALA A 583 -20.30 8.32 13.93
C ALA A 583 -21.43 8.11 14.92
N ILE A 584 -21.10 7.91 16.19
CA ILE A 584 -22.09 7.74 17.28
C ILE A 584 -23.00 8.96 17.38
N LYS A 585 -22.43 10.17 17.27
CA LYS A 585 -23.22 11.41 17.27
C LYS A 585 -24.22 11.43 16.10
N VAL A 586 -23.75 11.13 14.89
CA VAL A 586 -24.61 11.11 13.68
C VAL A 586 -25.72 10.04 13.80
N ILE A 587 -25.39 8.84 14.28
CA ILE A 587 -26.34 7.76 14.49
C ILE A 587 -27.45 8.17 15.47
N LYS A 588 -27.08 8.73 16.62
CA LYS A 588 -28.03 9.18 17.63
C LYS A 588 -28.95 10.30 17.15
N LEU A 589 -28.47 11.13 16.25
CA LEU A 589 -29.28 12.21 15.63
C LEU A 589 -30.22 11.68 14.56
N ILE A 590 -29.73 10.83 13.64
CA ILE A 590 -30.52 10.30 12.52
C ILE A 590 -31.48 9.20 12.97
N LYS A 591 -31.11 8.41 14.00
CA LYS A 591 -31.85 7.26 14.50
C LYS A 591 -32.28 6.32 13.37
N PRO A 592 -31.35 5.61 12.72
CA PRO A 592 -31.62 4.80 11.55
C PRO A 592 -32.70 3.74 11.83
N LYS A 593 -33.63 3.56 10.88
CA LYS A 593 -34.72 2.57 10.90
C LYS A 593 -34.69 1.67 9.67
N THR A 594 -33.97 2.08 8.62
CA THR A 594 -33.86 1.36 7.35
C THR A 594 -32.39 1.23 6.95
N PHE A 595 -32.13 0.35 6.00
CA PHE A 595 -30.77 0.19 5.45
C PHE A 595 -30.30 1.46 4.73
N GLU A 596 -31.21 2.16 4.07
CA GLU A 596 -30.96 3.46 3.44
C GLU A 596 -30.52 4.52 4.47
N ASP A 597 -31.17 4.56 5.64
CA ASP A 597 -30.76 5.45 6.74
C ASP A 597 -29.30 5.15 7.17
N LEU A 598 -28.90 3.88 7.17
CA LEU A 598 -27.53 3.49 7.53
C LEU A 598 -26.51 3.97 6.46
N ILE A 599 -26.88 3.90 5.17
CA ILE A 599 -26.06 4.48 4.08
C ILE A 599 -25.90 5.99 4.30
N VAL A 600 -26.97 6.69 4.68
CA VAL A 600 -26.93 8.13 5.00
C VAL A 600 -26.02 8.42 6.19
N VAL A 601 -26.10 7.62 7.25
CA VAL A 601 -25.21 7.74 8.43
C VAL A 601 -23.74 7.69 8.03
N LEU A 602 -23.36 6.66 7.26
CA LEU A 602 -21.98 6.51 6.79
C LEU A 602 -21.53 7.65 5.88
N SER A 603 -22.44 8.19 5.11
CA SER A 603 -22.16 9.30 4.19
C SER A 603 -21.91 10.62 4.92
N PHE A 604 -22.59 10.86 6.03
CA PHE A 604 -22.39 12.02 6.87
C PHE A 604 -21.20 11.92 7.84
N ASN A 605 -20.74 10.69 8.16
CA ASN A 605 -19.64 10.49 9.10
C ASN A 605 -18.28 10.88 8.47
N ARG A 606 -18.14 12.12 8.04
CA ARG A 606 -16.92 12.68 7.45
C ARG A 606 -16.77 14.15 7.82
N PRO A 607 -15.51 14.62 8.00
CA PRO A 607 -15.26 16.05 8.20
C PRO A 607 -15.90 16.89 7.09
N GLY A 608 -16.66 17.90 7.48
CA GLY A 608 -17.34 18.80 6.55
C GLY A 608 -18.74 18.36 6.09
N ALA A 609 -19.05 17.08 5.90
CA ALA A 609 -20.40 16.62 5.61
C ALA A 609 -21.31 16.68 6.85
N ILE A 610 -20.75 16.42 8.02
CA ILE A 610 -21.46 16.40 9.30
C ILE A 610 -22.21 17.72 9.61
N LYS A 611 -21.75 18.84 9.09
CA LYS A 611 -22.39 20.15 9.27
C LYS A 611 -23.79 20.24 8.65
N PHE A 612 -24.14 19.36 7.73
CA PHE A 612 -25.46 19.33 7.09
C PHE A 612 -26.44 18.35 7.74
N VAL A 613 -26.03 17.65 8.79
CA VAL A 613 -26.89 16.67 9.48
C VAL A 613 -28.12 17.33 10.09
N ASP A 614 -27.94 18.48 10.72
CA ASP A 614 -29.08 19.22 11.34
C ASP A 614 -30.07 19.67 10.28
N LEU A 615 -29.59 20.15 9.12
CA LEU A 615 -30.47 20.51 8.01
C LEU A 615 -31.24 19.28 7.46
N TYR A 616 -30.54 18.14 7.33
CA TYR A 616 -31.17 16.89 6.94
C TYR A 616 -32.30 16.50 7.90
N ILE A 617 -32.02 16.52 9.19
CA ILE A 617 -33.01 16.15 10.22
C ILE A 617 -34.19 17.10 10.24
N ASN A 618 -33.95 18.40 10.20
CA ASN A 618 -35.00 19.40 10.17
C ASN A 618 -35.92 19.23 8.95
N ASN A 619 -35.35 19.01 7.76
CA ASN A 619 -36.13 18.76 6.58
C ASN A 619 -36.91 17.42 6.65
N ARG A 620 -36.32 16.40 7.27
CA ARG A 620 -36.96 15.08 7.48
C ARG A 620 -38.16 15.18 8.44
N ILE A 621 -38.00 15.87 9.56
CA ILE A 621 -39.04 16.04 10.56
C ILE A 621 -40.21 16.85 9.96
N ASN A 622 -39.89 17.94 9.26
CA ASN A 622 -40.90 18.83 8.66
C ASN A 622 -41.49 18.24 7.35
N LYS A 623 -41.10 17.03 6.96
CA LYS A 623 -41.52 16.38 5.71
C LYS A 623 -41.41 17.31 4.51
N LYS A 624 -40.34 18.12 4.46
CA LYS A 624 -40.12 19.07 3.39
C LYS A 624 -39.89 18.33 2.08
N VAL A 625 -40.54 18.74 0.99
CA VAL A 625 -40.46 18.14 -0.33
C VAL A 625 -39.98 19.10 -1.41
N ASN A 626 -40.09 20.40 -1.16
CA ASN A 626 -39.67 21.45 -2.08
C ASN A 626 -38.41 22.12 -1.54
N PHE A 627 -37.26 21.87 -2.20
CA PHE A 627 -35.93 22.32 -1.78
C PHE A 627 -35.39 23.43 -2.67
N THR A 628 -35.55 23.26 -3.99
CA THR A 628 -35.05 24.17 -5.03
C THR A 628 -36.16 24.90 -5.76
N GLY A 629 -37.40 24.41 -5.71
CA GLY A 629 -38.53 24.89 -6.47
C GLY A 629 -38.48 24.37 -7.93
N ILE A 630 -37.71 23.33 -8.21
CA ILE A 630 -37.57 22.70 -9.52
C ILE A 630 -37.88 21.22 -9.34
N ASP A 631 -39.04 20.77 -9.78
CA ASP A 631 -39.57 19.42 -9.50
C ASP A 631 -38.60 18.27 -9.86
N VAL A 632 -37.92 18.38 -10.99
CA VAL A 632 -36.95 17.35 -11.41
C VAL A 632 -35.83 17.21 -10.39
N VAL A 633 -35.28 18.33 -9.89
CA VAL A 633 -34.19 18.36 -8.93
C VAL A 633 -34.68 17.92 -7.55
N ASP A 634 -35.84 18.43 -7.15
CA ASP A 634 -36.44 18.12 -5.85
C ASP A 634 -36.80 16.64 -5.73
N ASN A 635 -37.25 16.00 -6.83
CA ASN A 635 -37.51 14.56 -6.87
C ASN A 635 -36.23 13.73 -6.72
N ILE A 636 -35.10 14.16 -7.32
CA ILE A 636 -33.78 13.48 -7.18
C ILE A 636 -33.28 13.60 -5.74
N LEU A 637 -33.56 14.73 -5.07
CA LEU A 637 -33.08 15.01 -3.73
C LEU A 637 -34.05 14.55 -2.61
N ARG A 638 -35.19 13.95 -2.97
CA ARG A 638 -36.23 13.55 -2.00
C ARG A 638 -35.69 12.60 -0.93
N ASP A 639 -34.93 11.56 -1.30
CA ASP A 639 -34.39 10.54 -0.39
C ASP A 639 -33.35 11.10 0.59
N THR A 640 -32.78 12.25 0.28
CA THR A 640 -31.79 12.96 1.13
C THR A 640 -32.28 14.29 1.68
N TYR A 641 -33.59 14.50 1.63
CA TYR A 641 -34.29 15.70 2.16
C TYR A 641 -33.62 17.02 1.71
N GLY A 642 -33.29 17.10 0.42
CA GLY A 642 -32.70 18.29 -0.20
C GLY A 642 -31.20 18.40 -0.10
N ILE A 643 -30.52 17.53 0.58
CA ILE A 643 -29.04 17.54 0.64
C ILE A 643 -28.47 16.81 -0.59
N VAL A 644 -27.56 17.46 -1.33
CA VAL A 644 -26.78 16.78 -2.36
C VAL A 644 -25.68 15.99 -1.67
N LEU A 645 -26.02 14.76 -1.27
CA LEU A 645 -25.16 13.90 -0.47
C LEU A 645 -24.33 12.95 -1.35
N TYR A 646 -24.83 12.56 -2.53
CA TYR A 646 -24.29 11.54 -3.38
C TYR A 646 -23.81 12.06 -4.74
N GLN A 647 -22.71 11.47 -5.25
CA GLN A 647 -22.19 11.72 -6.60
C GLN A 647 -23.23 11.38 -7.66
N GLU A 648 -23.96 10.28 -7.45
CA GLU A 648 -25.04 9.82 -8.29
C GLU A 648 -26.17 10.86 -8.43
N GLN A 649 -26.45 11.65 -7.40
CA GLN A 649 -27.45 12.72 -7.49
C GLN A 649 -27.00 13.84 -8.45
N ILE A 650 -25.71 14.22 -8.43
CA ILE A 650 -25.18 15.21 -9.39
C ILE A 650 -25.30 14.67 -10.82
N MET A 651 -24.91 13.40 -11.02
CA MET A 651 -25.00 12.78 -12.34
C MET A 651 -26.45 12.76 -12.84
N ARG A 652 -27.40 12.42 -11.97
CA ARG A 652 -28.83 12.45 -12.31
C ARG A 652 -29.32 13.85 -12.59
N ILE A 653 -28.94 14.84 -11.80
CA ILE A 653 -29.32 16.25 -12.06
C ILE A 653 -28.74 16.70 -13.40
N ALA A 654 -27.47 16.45 -13.68
CA ALA A 654 -26.86 16.79 -14.95
C ALA A 654 -27.58 16.10 -16.14
N SER A 655 -27.99 14.84 -15.98
CA SER A 655 -28.69 14.09 -17.02
C SER A 655 -30.14 14.53 -17.17
N GLU A 656 -30.94 14.49 -16.10
CA GLU A 656 -32.39 14.68 -16.14
C GLU A 656 -32.80 16.16 -16.27
N PHE A 657 -32.00 17.08 -15.71
CA PHE A 657 -32.27 18.52 -15.79
C PHE A 657 -31.60 19.17 -17.00
N SER A 658 -30.32 18.84 -17.31
CA SER A 658 -29.51 19.52 -18.33
C SER A 658 -29.32 18.70 -19.61
N GLY A 659 -29.82 17.45 -19.66
CA GLY A 659 -29.76 16.60 -20.86
C GLY A 659 -28.37 16.03 -21.18
N TYR A 660 -27.44 16.00 -20.22
CA TYR A 660 -26.17 15.30 -20.40
C TYR A 660 -26.42 13.78 -20.52
N ASP A 661 -25.68 13.10 -21.39
CA ASP A 661 -25.58 11.65 -21.24
C ASP A 661 -24.82 11.29 -19.96
N LEU A 662 -25.01 10.09 -19.43
CA LEU A 662 -24.45 9.71 -18.14
C LEU A 662 -22.90 9.71 -18.12
N GLY A 663 -22.24 9.51 -19.26
CA GLY A 663 -20.77 9.65 -19.35
C GLY A 663 -20.31 11.10 -19.26
N GLN A 664 -21.05 12.04 -19.89
CA GLN A 664 -20.83 13.48 -19.72
C GLN A 664 -21.13 13.91 -18.29
N ALA A 665 -22.16 13.36 -17.68
CA ALA A 665 -22.52 13.64 -16.32
C ALA A 665 -21.46 13.19 -15.30
N ASP A 666 -20.78 12.04 -15.53
CA ASP A 666 -19.62 11.62 -14.71
C ASP A 666 -18.46 12.62 -14.85
N LEU A 667 -18.14 13.05 -16.06
CA LEU A 667 -17.09 14.04 -16.28
C LEU A 667 -17.42 15.39 -15.63
N PHE A 668 -18.68 15.84 -15.74
CA PHE A 668 -19.17 17.05 -15.08
C PHE A 668 -19.04 16.95 -13.55
N MET A 669 -19.53 15.85 -12.97
CA MET A 669 -19.44 15.57 -11.53
C MET A 669 -17.99 15.59 -11.03
N ARG A 670 -17.05 14.98 -11.77
CA ARG A 670 -15.62 14.98 -11.42
C ARG A 670 -15.03 16.39 -11.46
N LYS A 671 -15.39 17.19 -12.47
CA LYS A 671 -14.88 18.57 -12.62
C LYS A 671 -15.40 19.47 -11.50
N ILE A 672 -16.68 19.37 -11.12
CA ILE A 672 -17.24 20.18 -10.03
C ILE A 672 -16.66 19.79 -8.65
N MET A 673 -16.24 18.55 -8.47
CA MET A 673 -15.58 18.07 -7.25
C MET A 673 -14.07 18.39 -7.22
N ALA A 674 -13.43 18.53 -8.36
CA ALA A 674 -12.04 18.95 -8.44
C ALA A 674 -11.95 20.43 -8.07
N LYS A 675 -11.19 20.78 -7.02
CA LYS A 675 -10.90 22.19 -6.68
C LYS A 675 -10.03 22.82 -7.79
N SER A 676 -10.67 23.19 -8.89
CA SER A 676 -10.03 23.88 -10.00
C SER A 676 -10.00 25.40 -9.73
N SER A 677 -9.15 26.14 -10.47
CA SER A 677 -9.06 27.59 -10.39
C SER A 677 -10.43 28.26 -10.60
N GLU A 678 -10.62 29.47 -10.08
CA GLU A 678 -11.86 30.23 -10.23
C GLU A 678 -12.31 30.33 -11.70
N ASP A 679 -11.38 30.57 -12.62
CA ASP A 679 -11.66 30.64 -14.07
C ASP A 679 -12.23 29.33 -14.62
N SER A 680 -11.75 28.19 -14.15
CA SER A 680 -12.26 26.90 -14.61
C SER A 680 -13.67 26.61 -14.07
N ASN A 681 -14.02 27.12 -12.87
CA ASN A 681 -15.36 26.99 -12.31
C ASN A 681 -16.38 27.89 -13.05
N VAL A 682 -16.00 29.10 -13.44
CA VAL A 682 -16.83 30.00 -14.25
C VAL A 682 -17.13 29.35 -15.61
N ASN A 683 -16.12 28.78 -16.25
CA ASN A 683 -16.28 28.06 -17.52
C ASN A 683 -17.18 26.82 -17.38
N LEU A 684 -17.06 26.08 -16.26
CA LEU A 684 -17.90 24.91 -15.99
C LEU A 684 -19.36 25.31 -15.77
N LYS A 685 -19.61 26.38 -15.03
CA LYS A 685 -20.96 26.95 -14.81
C LYS A 685 -21.59 27.36 -16.16
N LYS A 686 -20.85 28.10 -16.99
CA LYS A 686 -21.32 28.53 -18.31
C LYS A 686 -21.73 27.34 -19.17
N ARG A 687 -20.85 26.31 -19.27
CA ARG A 687 -21.16 25.11 -20.05
C ARG A 687 -22.41 24.37 -19.54
N PHE A 688 -22.60 24.30 -18.21
CA PHE A 688 -23.78 23.68 -17.64
C PHE A 688 -25.05 24.48 -17.99
N MET A 689 -24.99 25.82 -17.92
CA MET A 689 -26.10 26.69 -18.25
C MET A 689 -26.44 26.60 -19.76
N ASP A 690 -25.41 26.67 -20.65
CA ASP A 690 -25.62 26.56 -22.09
C ASP A 690 -26.27 25.24 -22.46
N GLN A 691 -25.82 24.12 -21.87
CA GLN A 691 -26.40 22.79 -22.09
C GLN A 691 -27.85 22.71 -21.57
N SER A 692 -28.12 23.31 -20.41
CA SER A 692 -29.47 23.33 -19.84
C SER A 692 -30.44 24.12 -20.71
N VAL A 693 -30.01 25.25 -21.27
CA VAL A 693 -30.82 26.05 -22.22
C VAL A 693 -31.12 25.25 -23.47
N LEU A 694 -30.13 24.52 -24.03
CA LEU A 694 -30.37 23.59 -25.14
C LEU A 694 -31.42 22.52 -24.80
N TYR A 695 -31.50 22.11 -23.54
CA TYR A 695 -32.46 21.15 -23.02
C TYR A 695 -33.78 21.80 -22.54
N ARG A 696 -34.07 22.99 -23.05
CA ARG A 696 -35.32 23.77 -22.81
C ARG A 696 -35.53 24.23 -21.38
N ARG A 697 -34.45 24.50 -20.62
CA ARG A 697 -34.46 25.11 -19.29
C ARG A 697 -34.17 26.62 -19.40
N THR A 698 -34.67 27.41 -18.45
CA THR A 698 -34.31 28.83 -18.42
C THR A 698 -32.91 29.02 -17.86
N ALA A 699 -32.18 30.05 -18.31
CA ALA A 699 -30.84 30.34 -17.82
C ALA A 699 -30.85 30.63 -16.29
N GLU A 700 -31.90 31.27 -15.78
CA GLU A 700 -32.06 31.52 -14.36
C GLU A 700 -32.18 30.20 -13.55
N SER A 701 -33.05 29.27 -13.99
CA SER A 701 -33.18 27.96 -13.33
C SER A 701 -31.88 27.18 -13.39
N ALA A 702 -31.14 27.22 -14.50
CA ALA A 702 -29.85 26.56 -14.66
C ALA A 702 -28.77 27.13 -13.72
N SER A 703 -28.69 28.47 -13.60
CA SER A 703 -27.79 29.11 -12.65
C SER A 703 -28.13 28.72 -11.22
N LYS A 704 -29.42 28.77 -10.84
CA LYS A 704 -29.89 28.36 -9.51
C LYS A 704 -29.53 26.92 -9.16
N VAL A 705 -29.71 25.97 -10.09
CA VAL A 705 -29.36 24.55 -9.90
C VAL A 705 -27.85 24.36 -9.76
N TYR A 706 -27.06 25.03 -10.60
CA TYR A 706 -25.59 24.93 -10.50
C TYR A 706 -25.08 25.44 -9.16
N ASP A 707 -25.55 26.61 -8.72
CA ASP A 707 -25.16 27.22 -7.44
C ASP A 707 -25.57 26.32 -6.26
N TYR A 708 -26.78 25.70 -6.36
CA TYR A 708 -27.23 24.73 -5.38
C TYR A 708 -26.31 23.50 -5.28
N ILE A 709 -25.94 22.89 -6.41
CA ILE A 709 -25.04 21.75 -6.43
C ILE A 709 -23.64 22.13 -5.90
N SER A 710 -23.13 23.29 -6.33
CA SER A 710 -21.79 23.77 -5.96
C SER A 710 -21.62 23.93 -4.46
N LYS A 711 -22.68 24.32 -3.72
CA LYS A 711 -22.70 24.45 -2.26
C LYS A 711 -22.28 23.16 -1.55
N PHE A 712 -22.59 22.00 -2.11
CA PHE A 712 -22.29 20.69 -1.53
C PHE A 712 -21.08 19.98 -2.16
N SER A 713 -20.54 20.48 -3.27
CA SER A 713 -19.58 19.77 -4.13
C SER A 713 -18.35 19.20 -3.41
N ASN A 714 -17.87 19.84 -2.35
CA ASN A 714 -16.71 19.42 -1.56
C ASN A 714 -17.00 18.23 -0.61
N TYR A 715 -18.26 17.84 -0.44
CA TYR A 715 -18.67 16.93 0.63
C TYR A 715 -19.45 15.70 0.12
N ILE A 716 -19.57 15.58 -1.18
CA ILE A 716 -20.36 14.55 -1.85
C ILE A 716 -19.69 13.17 -1.72
N PHE A 717 -20.52 12.15 -1.54
CA PHE A 717 -20.06 10.77 -1.34
C PHE A 717 -20.43 9.86 -2.51
N ASN A 718 -19.66 8.81 -2.72
CA ASN A 718 -20.01 7.73 -3.62
C ASN A 718 -21.06 6.83 -2.92
N LYS A 719 -22.31 6.86 -3.38
CA LYS A 719 -23.41 6.04 -2.80
C LYS A 719 -23.12 4.55 -2.92
N SER A 720 -22.53 4.14 -4.04
CA SER A 720 -22.14 2.74 -4.30
C SER A 720 -21.20 2.21 -3.20
N HIS A 721 -20.16 2.99 -2.86
CA HIS A 721 -19.25 2.65 -1.76
C HIS A 721 -19.96 2.62 -0.41
N GLY A 722 -20.81 3.61 -0.15
CA GLY A 722 -21.60 3.69 1.08
C GLY A 722 -22.52 2.49 1.28
N ALA A 723 -23.19 2.03 0.23
CA ALA A 723 -24.10 0.89 0.29
C ALA A 723 -23.37 -0.42 0.64
N ALA A 724 -22.22 -0.68 0.01
CA ALA A 724 -21.43 -1.87 0.31
C ALA A 724 -20.91 -1.86 1.76
N TYR A 725 -20.42 -0.73 2.22
CA TYR A 725 -19.91 -0.60 3.60
C TYR A 725 -21.02 -0.62 4.66
N ALA A 726 -22.18 -0.07 4.34
CA ALA A 726 -23.36 -0.20 5.18
C ALA A 726 -23.77 -1.67 5.37
N LEU A 727 -23.58 -2.52 4.37
CA LEU A 727 -23.87 -3.94 4.48
C LEU A 727 -22.95 -4.65 5.47
N ILE A 728 -21.64 -4.34 5.47
CA ILE A 728 -20.71 -4.87 6.47
C ILE A 728 -21.10 -4.39 7.88
N SER A 729 -21.36 -3.08 8.01
CA SER A 729 -21.78 -2.48 9.29
C SER A 729 -23.09 -3.11 9.81
N TYR A 730 -24.07 -3.31 8.94
CA TYR A 730 -25.34 -3.94 9.28
C TYR A 730 -25.18 -5.39 9.75
N ARG A 731 -24.40 -6.19 9.01
CA ARG A 731 -24.10 -7.57 9.37
C ARG A 731 -23.40 -7.68 10.74
N MET A 732 -22.44 -6.80 11.01
CA MET A 732 -21.81 -6.74 12.32
C MET A 732 -22.77 -6.31 13.42
N ALA A 733 -23.60 -5.30 13.16
CA ALA A 733 -24.65 -4.88 14.10
C ALA A 733 -25.65 -6.03 14.38
N TYR A 734 -26.07 -6.75 13.34
CA TYR A 734 -26.95 -7.92 13.47
C TYR A 734 -26.31 -9.02 14.34
N LEU A 735 -25.05 -9.35 14.09
CA LEU A 735 -24.35 -10.36 14.88
C LEU A 735 -24.16 -9.90 16.32
N LYS A 736 -23.89 -8.62 16.57
CA LYS A 736 -23.79 -8.05 17.90
C LYS A 736 -25.14 -8.07 18.63
N ALA A 737 -26.21 -7.68 17.95
CA ALA A 737 -27.55 -7.59 18.55
C ALA A 737 -28.16 -8.94 18.90
N ASN A 738 -27.95 -9.95 18.03
CA ASN A 738 -28.65 -11.23 18.15
C ASN A 738 -27.74 -12.36 18.66
N TYR A 739 -26.40 -12.20 18.65
CA TYR A 739 -25.43 -13.21 19.06
C TYR A 739 -24.30 -12.63 19.92
N LEU A 740 -24.66 -11.77 20.89
CA LEU A 740 -23.74 -10.98 21.69
C LEU A 740 -22.67 -11.83 22.41
N LEU A 741 -23.04 -13.01 22.90
CA LEU A 741 -22.10 -13.93 23.55
C LEU A 741 -20.93 -14.28 22.61
N TYR A 742 -21.21 -14.78 21.42
CA TYR A 742 -20.19 -15.19 20.46
C TYR A 742 -19.42 -14.02 19.89
N PHE A 743 -20.12 -12.90 19.66
CA PHE A 743 -19.51 -11.64 19.24
C PHE A 743 -18.47 -11.17 20.27
N GLY A 744 -18.86 -11.10 21.54
CA GLY A 744 -17.99 -10.69 22.63
C GLY A 744 -16.82 -11.64 22.84
N MET A 745 -17.03 -12.96 22.74
CA MET A 745 -15.95 -13.95 22.84
C MET A 745 -14.86 -13.70 21.80
N VAL A 746 -15.23 -13.46 20.54
CA VAL A 746 -14.25 -13.20 19.47
C VAL A 746 -13.43 -11.94 19.76
N TYR A 747 -14.05 -10.87 20.22
CA TYR A 747 -13.33 -9.64 20.55
C TYR A 747 -12.47 -9.76 21.81
N LEU A 748 -12.89 -10.53 22.82
CA LEU A 748 -12.06 -10.85 23.95
C LEU A 748 -10.78 -11.58 23.54
N GLU A 749 -10.87 -12.47 22.56
CA GLU A 749 -9.74 -13.27 22.08
C GLU A 749 -8.77 -12.45 21.19
N GLU A 750 -9.31 -11.52 20.40
CA GLU A 750 -8.52 -10.76 19.41
C GLU A 750 -7.80 -9.53 19.98
N ASP A 751 -8.29 -9.00 21.11
CA ASP A 751 -7.68 -7.84 21.75
C ASP A 751 -7.57 -8.02 23.28
N PRO A 752 -6.70 -8.93 23.73
CA PRO A 752 -6.57 -9.25 25.17
C PRO A 752 -5.86 -8.18 25.99
N TYR A 753 -5.49 -7.03 25.39
CA TYR A 753 -4.71 -5.96 26.03
C TYR A 753 -5.49 -4.67 26.29
N ASP A 754 -6.67 -4.50 25.70
CA ASP A 754 -7.55 -3.33 25.96
C ASP A 754 -8.46 -3.61 27.18
N TYR A 755 -7.93 -3.36 28.37
CA TYR A 755 -8.61 -3.64 29.65
C TYR A 755 -9.98 -2.99 29.80
N VAL A 756 -10.14 -1.73 29.38
CA VAL A 756 -11.42 -1.01 29.49
C VAL A 756 -12.49 -1.70 28.66
N THR A 757 -12.11 -2.08 27.46
CA THR A 757 -12.98 -2.77 26.53
C THR A 757 -13.35 -4.16 27.01
N ILE A 758 -12.38 -4.92 27.53
CA ILE A 758 -12.62 -6.25 28.07
C ILE A 758 -13.62 -6.21 29.24
N GLN A 759 -13.47 -5.26 30.18
CA GLN A 759 -14.43 -5.09 31.26
C GLN A 759 -15.85 -4.80 30.75
N GLN A 760 -15.98 -3.94 29.75
CA GLN A 760 -17.28 -3.65 29.13
C GLN A 760 -17.89 -4.91 28.49
N TRP A 761 -17.11 -5.73 27.77
CA TRP A 761 -17.57 -6.97 27.20
C TRP A 761 -17.99 -7.98 28.26
N LEU A 762 -17.16 -8.19 29.30
CA LEU A 762 -17.47 -9.10 30.40
C LEU A 762 -18.76 -8.68 31.10
N SER A 763 -18.98 -7.38 31.34
CA SER A 763 -20.23 -6.90 31.98
C SER A 763 -21.47 -7.17 31.12
N GLN A 764 -21.37 -7.13 29.81
CA GLN A 764 -22.47 -7.45 28.91
C GLN A 764 -22.71 -8.96 28.81
N ILE A 765 -21.63 -9.74 28.63
CA ILE A 765 -21.70 -11.20 28.47
C ILE A 765 -22.17 -11.89 29.76
N LYS A 766 -21.83 -11.36 30.92
CA LYS A 766 -22.26 -11.87 32.26
C LYS A 766 -23.79 -12.09 32.35
N LYS A 767 -24.59 -11.33 31.55
CA LYS A 767 -26.05 -11.49 31.52
C LYS A 767 -26.52 -12.78 30.85
N TYR A 768 -25.66 -13.42 30.07
CA TYR A 768 -25.97 -14.59 29.22
C TYR A 768 -25.30 -15.88 29.72
N ILE A 769 -24.15 -15.77 30.39
CA ILE A 769 -23.34 -16.90 30.79
C ILE A 769 -22.52 -16.56 32.05
N LYS A 770 -22.33 -17.55 32.93
CA LYS A 770 -21.45 -17.42 34.11
C LYS A 770 -19.99 -17.40 33.67
N ILE A 771 -19.29 -16.29 33.92
CA ILE A 771 -17.87 -16.15 33.56
C ILE A 771 -16.99 -16.75 34.65
N LYS A 772 -15.96 -17.50 34.21
CA LYS A 772 -14.95 -18.12 35.07
C LYS A 772 -13.56 -17.58 34.75
N LYS A 773 -12.74 -17.39 35.76
CA LYS A 773 -11.33 -17.03 35.67
C LYS A 773 -10.59 -18.05 34.80
N PRO A 774 -9.41 -17.68 34.23
CA PRO A 774 -8.53 -18.68 33.61
C PRO A 774 -8.23 -19.80 34.60
N ASN A 775 -8.26 -21.02 34.11
CA ASN A 775 -8.02 -22.21 34.93
C ASN A 775 -7.12 -23.18 34.19
N ILE A 776 -6.07 -23.68 34.85
CA ILE A 776 -5.08 -24.58 34.22
C ILE A 776 -5.67 -25.90 33.76
N LEU A 777 -6.76 -26.36 34.34
CA LEU A 777 -7.42 -27.62 33.98
C LEU A 777 -8.28 -27.50 32.70
N TYR A 778 -8.88 -26.34 32.48
CA TYR A 778 -9.93 -26.16 31.45
C TYR A 778 -9.57 -25.15 30.38
N SER A 779 -8.95 -24.01 30.73
CA SER A 779 -8.74 -22.92 29.80
C SER A 779 -7.85 -23.27 28.64
N ASN A 780 -8.14 -22.66 27.48
CA ASN A 780 -7.29 -22.73 26.28
C ASN A 780 -6.17 -21.69 26.34
N VAL A 781 -5.28 -21.72 25.32
CA VAL A 781 -4.18 -20.77 25.17
C VAL A 781 -4.68 -19.33 25.06
N SER A 782 -5.50 -19.05 24.06
CA SER A 782 -5.98 -17.70 23.71
C SER A 782 -7.47 -17.63 23.36
N SER A 783 -8.18 -18.77 23.31
CA SER A 783 -9.61 -18.82 23.01
C SER A 783 -10.43 -19.09 24.25
N CYS A 784 -11.58 -18.42 24.35
CA CYS A 784 -12.57 -18.70 25.42
C CYS A 784 -13.16 -20.09 25.25
N LEU A 785 -13.40 -20.79 26.39
CA LEU A 785 -14.01 -22.11 26.41
C LEU A 785 -15.37 -22.06 27.09
N ILE A 786 -16.42 -22.57 26.44
CA ILE A 786 -17.71 -22.82 27.06
C ILE A 786 -17.75 -24.29 27.49
N LEU A 787 -17.92 -24.51 28.79
CA LEU A 787 -18.07 -25.83 29.40
C LEU A 787 -19.11 -25.75 30.51
N ASP A 788 -20.12 -26.63 30.51
CA ASP A 788 -21.20 -26.70 31.49
C ASP A 788 -21.86 -25.32 31.75
N ASP A 789 -22.24 -24.62 30.69
CA ASP A 789 -22.83 -23.28 30.72
C ASP A 789 -21.99 -22.22 31.46
N LYS A 790 -20.68 -22.43 31.50
CA LYS A 790 -19.70 -21.50 32.06
C LYS A 790 -18.68 -21.11 30.98
N LEU A 791 -18.34 -19.83 30.92
CA LEU A 791 -17.32 -19.30 30.03
C LEU A 791 -15.99 -19.19 30.78
N PHE A 792 -15.03 -20.03 30.47
CA PHE A 792 -13.66 -19.92 30.97
C PHE A 792 -12.83 -18.97 30.09
N LEU A 793 -12.21 -17.98 30.77
CA LEU A 793 -11.29 -17.06 30.09
C LEU A 793 -9.99 -17.80 29.76
N PRO A 794 -9.28 -17.39 28.70
CA PRO A 794 -8.05 -18.04 28.25
C PRO A 794 -6.85 -17.75 29.15
N LEU A 795 -5.83 -18.61 29.10
CA LEU A 795 -4.63 -18.51 29.95
C LEU A 795 -3.79 -17.26 29.65
N ASN A 796 -3.76 -16.79 28.42
CA ASN A 796 -3.03 -15.58 28.04
C ASN A 796 -3.61 -14.27 28.61
N PHE A 797 -4.73 -14.33 29.33
CA PHE A 797 -5.28 -13.20 30.10
C PHE A 797 -4.50 -12.97 31.41
N ILE A 798 -3.74 -13.95 31.85
CA ILE A 798 -2.87 -13.81 33.02
C ILE A 798 -1.65 -12.97 32.61
N LYS A 799 -1.30 -12.00 33.44
CA LYS A 799 -0.19 -11.09 33.20
C LYS A 799 1.13 -11.86 33.00
N ASP A 800 1.89 -11.50 31.99
CA ASP A 800 3.18 -12.06 31.59
C ASP A 800 3.15 -13.52 31.08
N MET A 801 1.98 -14.14 31.00
CA MET A 801 1.79 -15.41 30.30
C MET A 801 1.72 -15.17 28.77
N ASN A 802 2.82 -15.47 28.06
CA ASN A 802 2.83 -15.42 26.61
C ASN A 802 2.20 -16.66 25.98
N LEU A 803 1.96 -16.60 24.66
CA LEU A 803 1.28 -17.68 23.94
C LEU A 803 2.07 -19.00 23.95
N GLU A 804 3.39 -18.92 23.97
CA GLU A 804 4.27 -20.10 23.95
C GLU A 804 4.23 -20.84 25.30
N MET A 805 4.32 -20.11 26.40
CA MET A 805 4.16 -20.65 27.74
C MET A 805 2.78 -21.32 27.91
N CYS A 806 1.72 -20.66 27.48
CA CYS A 806 0.37 -21.24 27.51
C CYS A 806 0.27 -22.53 26.68
N LYS A 807 0.92 -22.60 25.52
CA LYS A 807 0.96 -23.81 24.69
C LYS A 807 1.66 -24.97 25.41
N ILE A 808 2.84 -24.70 26.00
CA ILE A 808 3.59 -25.72 26.74
C ILE A 808 2.76 -26.25 27.92
N LEU A 809 2.11 -25.36 28.72
CA LEU A 809 1.24 -25.78 29.81
C LEU A 809 0.12 -26.69 29.31
N ILE A 810 -0.53 -26.37 28.20
CA ILE A 810 -1.61 -27.19 27.65
C ILE A 810 -1.07 -28.51 27.10
N GLN A 811 0.09 -28.52 26.47
CA GLN A 811 0.74 -29.74 26.00
C GLN A 811 1.04 -30.67 27.16
N GLU A 812 1.66 -30.18 28.22
CA GLU A 812 1.92 -30.93 29.43
C GLU A 812 0.63 -31.51 30.08
N ARG A 813 -0.41 -30.66 30.16
CA ARG A 813 -1.74 -31.09 30.62
C ARG A 813 -2.32 -32.22 29.76
N SER A 814 -2.08 -32.20 28.44
CA SER A 814 -2.63 -33.20 27.52
C SER A 814 -1.88 -34.52 27.53
N ILE A 815 -0.58 -34.52 27.89
CA ILE A 815 0.24 -35.73 28.05
C ILE A 815 -0.23 -36.50 29.26
N LYS A 816 -0.33 -35.83 30.43
CA LYS A 816 -0.78 -36.40 31.69
C LYS A 816 -1.40 -35.33 32.55
N LYS A 817 -2.54 -35.62 33.18
CA LYS A 817 -3.16 -34.75 34.18
C LYS A 817 -2.16 -34.47 35.32
N PHE A 818 -2.11 -33.23 35.78
CA PHE A 818 -1.28 -32.87 36.92
C PHE A 818 -1.79 -33.55 38.17
N GLU A 819 -0.94 -34.32 38.82
CA GLU A 819 -1.33 -35.11 40.01
C GLU A 819 -1.44 -34.27 41.27
N ASN A 820 -0.50 -33.33 41.44
CA ASN A 820 -0.43 -32.42 42.57
C ASN A 820 0.35 -31.16 42.18
N PHE A 821 0.46 -30.19 43.10
CA PHE A 821 1.13 -28.93 42.88
C PHE A 821 2.64 -29.09 42.64
N TYR A 822 3.26 -30.10 43.25
CA TYR A 822 4.68 -30.40 43.01
C TYR A 822 4.93 -30.92 41.59
N ASP A 823 4.13 -31.90 41.14
CA ASP A 823 4.19 -32.41 39.75
C ASP A 823 4.00 -31.28 38.74
N PHE A 824 3.08 -30.36 39.00
CA PHE A 824 2.87 -29.16 38.17
C PHE A 824 4.13 -28.29 38.12
N LYS A 825 4.75 -27.97 39.27
CA LYS A 825 5.99 -27.16 39.32
C LYS A 825 7.13 -27.84 38.59
N MET A 826 7.35 -29.14 38.82
CA MET A 826 8.46 -29.89 38.23
C MET A 826 8.37 -30.00 36.71
N ARG A 827 7.19 -30.28 36.19
CA ARG A 827 7.00 -30.44 34.76
C ARG A 827 7.09 -29.12 33.99
N LEU A 828 6.81 -27.99 34.64
CA LEU A 828 6.80 -26.67 34.04
C LEU A 828 7.97 -25.78 34.50
N ARG A 829 8.98 -26.35 35.22
CA ARG A 829 10.10 -25.60 35.81
C ARG A 829 10.91 -24.75 34.80
N GLU A 830 11.00 -25.19 33.55
CA GLU A 830 11.73 -24.48 32.50
C GLU A 830 10.93 -23.30 31.92
N VAL A 831 9.62 -23.24 32.18
CA VAL A 831 8.71 -22.26 31.60
C VAL A 831 8.18 -21.29 32.65
N LEU A 832 7.91 -21.82 33.87
CA LEU A 832 7.35 -21.04 34.94
C LEU A 832 8.43 -20.72 36.01
N ASN A 833 8.86 -19.48 36.06
CA ASN A 833 9.64 -18.98 37.19
C ASN A 833 8.73 -18.68 38.39
N LYS A 834 9.34 -18.40 39.54
CA LYS A 834 8.63 -18.10 40.79
C LYS A 834 7.59 -16.99 40.63
N GLU A 835 7.94 -15.90 39.93
CA GLU A 835 7.07 -14.75 39.75
C GLU A 835 5.82 -15.09 38.89
N LEU A 836 5.99 -15.86 37.85
CA LEU A 836 4.89 -16.34 37.02
C LEU A 836 3.98 -17.34 37.75
N LEU A 837 4.58 -18.20 38.53
CA LEU A 837 3.84 -19.14 39.37
C LEU A 837 2.97 -18.41 40.42
N GLN A 838 3.51 -17.38 41.06
CA GLN A 838 2.76 -16.51 41.96
C GLN A 838 1.60 -15.79 41.20
N LYS A 839 1.83 -15.31 40.00
CA LYS A 839 0.77 -14.68 39.18
C LYS A 839 -0.35 -15.67 38.83
N LEU A 840 -0.04 -16.94 38.55
CA LEU A 840 -1.03 -17.99 38.33
C LEU A 840 -1.88 -18.24 39.59
N ILE A 841 -1.25 -18.27 40.76
CA ILE A 841 -1.94 -18.46 42.06
C ILE A 841 -2.84 -17.25 42.36
N PHE A 842 -2.32 -16.04 42.26
CA PHE A 842 -3.10 -14.82 42.51
C PHE A 842 -4.28 -14.66 41.53
N ALA A 843 -4.08 -15.01 40.27
CA ALA A 843 -5.14 -15.02 39.28
C ALA A 843 -6.23 -16.07 39.56
N GLY A 844 -6.00 -17.00 40.48
CA GLY A 844 -6.89 -18.10 40.77
C GLY A 844 -6.92 -19.18 39.72
N ALA A 845 -5.89 -19.23 38.87
CA ALA A 845 -5.81 -20.20 37.78
C ALA A 845 -5.58 -21.64 38.27
N LEU A 846 -5.09 -21.78 39.49
CA LEU A 846 -4.85 -23.05 40.18
C LEU A 846 -5.98 -23.42 41.13
N ASP A 847 -7.03 -22.58 41.25
CA ASP A 847 -8.14 -22.86 42.17
C ASP A 847 -8.83 -24.19 41.80
N ASN A 848 -9.05 -25.05 42.79
CA ASN A 848 -9.62 -26.39 42.67
C ASN A 848 -8.83 -27.34 41.73
N ALA A 849 -7.61 -27.01 41.37
CA ALA A 849 -6.74 -27.92 40.63
C ALA A 849 -6.00 -28.88 41.54
N PHE A 850 -5.74 -28.43 42.78
CA PHE A 850 -5.01 -29.16 43.82
C PHE A 850 -5.71 -28.98 45.19
N ASP A 851 -5.54 -29.91 46.07
CA ASP A 851 -6.08 -29.82 47.45
C ASP A 851 -5.23 -28.92 48.36
N LEU A 852 -4.94 -27.73 47.85
CA LEU A 852 -4.16 -26.70 48.52
C LEU A 852 -4.83 -25.34 48.40
N THR A 853 -4.79 -24.56 49.48
CA THR A 853 -5.19 -23.15 49.45
C THR A 853 -4.14 -22.32 48.71
N ARG A 854 -4.55 -21.14 48.22
CA ARG A 854 -3.61 -20.22 47.57
C ARG A 854 -2.44 -19.84 48.47
N LEU A 855 -2.69 -19.68 49.78
CA LEU A 855 -1.65 -19.35 50.74
C LEU A 855 -0.62 -20.49 50.86
N GLN A 856 -1.09 -21.73 50.92
CA GLN A 856 -0.21 -22.89 50.96
C GLN A 856 0.62 -23.00 49.66
N MET A 857 0.02 -22.79 48.49
CA MET A 857 0.75 -22.78 47.24
C MET A 857 1.79 -21.65 47.15
N LEU A 858 1.50 -20.46 47.72
CA LEU A 858 2.44 -19.34 47.77
C LEU A 858 3.63 -19.63 48.66
N GLN A 859 3.39 -20.23 49.85
CA GLN A 859 4.45 -20.67 50.77
C GLN A 859 5.35 -21.72 50.10
N ASP A 860 4.76 -22.65 49.39
CA ASP A 860 5.48 -23.68 48.65
C ASP A 860 6.28 -23.13 47.43
N CYS A 861 5.93 -21.96 46.90
CA CYS A 861 6.75 -21.28 45.87
C CYS A 861 8.11 -20.82 46.35
N ASP A 862 8.29 -20.65 47.67
CA ASP A 862 9.52 -20.18 48.31
C ASP A 862 10.49 -21.30 48.68
N LEU A 863 10.04 -22.56 48.63
CA LEU A 863 10.84 -23.72 48.93
C LEU A 863 11.63 -24.20 47.70
N ASP A 864 12.93 -24.49 47.94
CA ASP A 864 13.76 -25.11 46.90
C ASP A 864 13.25 -26.51 46.54
N TYR A 865 13.43 -26.93 45.31
CA TYR A 865 12.92 -28.19 44.76
C TYR A 865 13.38 -29.45 45.55
N ILE A 866 14.43 -29.33 46.34
CA ILE A 866 15.01 -30.44 47.11
C ILE A 866 14.29 -30.70 48.47
N GLU A 867 13.75 -29.66 49.08
CA GLU A 867 13.11 -29.76 50.41
C GLU A 867 11.63 -30.16 50.38
N HIS A 868 11.04 -30.17 49.21
CA HIS A 868 9.60 -30.31 49.02
C HIS A 868 9.03 -31.65 49.49
N SER A 869 9.76 -32.75 49.33
CA SER A 869 9.27 -34.08 49.78
C SER A 869 9.14 -34.23 51.32
N GLN A 870 10.00 -33.54 52.07
CA GLN A 870 9.94 -33.53 53.53
C GLN A 870 8.89 -32.55 54.05
N TYR A 871 8.64 -31.46 53.36
CA TYR A 871 7.68 -30.44 53.74
C TYR A 871 6.22 -30.93 53.59
N LEU A 872 5.84 -31.60 52.53
CA LEU A 872 4.50 -32.14 52.33
C LEU A 872 4.10 -33.15 53.39
N THR A 873 5.04 -33.97 53.89
CA THR A 873 4.79 -34.92 54.98
C THR A 873 4.54 -34.24 56.33
N ASN A 874 5.16 -33.08 56.55
CA ASN A 874 4.98 -32.34 57.82
C ASN A 874 3.80 -31.34 57.74
N PHE A 875 3.46 -30.82 56.55
CA PHE A 875 2.42 -29.81 56.35
C PHE A 875 1.00 -30.38 56.39
N CYS A 876 0.79 -31.62 55.96
CA CYS A 876 -0.49 -32.34 56.12
C CYS A 876 -0.86 -32.58 57.58
N LYS A 877 0.09 -32.40 58.50
CA LYS A 877 -0.13 -32.60 59.96
C LYS A 877 -0.36 -31.32 60.77
N LYS A 878 -0.14 -30.13 60.18
CA LYS A 878 -0.39 -28.84 60.86
C LYS A 878 -1.51 -28.08 60.14
N LYS A 879 -2.71 -28.07 60.67
CA LYS A 879 -3.72 -27.06 60.34
C LYS A 879 -3.22 -25.71 60.78
N LEU A 880 -2.70 -24.93 59.81
CA LEU A 880 -2.43 -23.52 60.01
C LEU A 880 -3.76 -22.77 60.19
N LYS A 881 -3.90 -22.06 61.29
CA LYS A 881 -5.02 -21.15 61.54
C LYS A 881 -4.93 -20.00 60.49
N ASP A 882 -5.97 -19.81 59.72
CA ASP A 882 -6.13 -18.85 58.62
C ASP A 882 -6.14 -17.35 59.02
N ASN A 883 -5.58 -16.98 60.18
CA ASN A 883 -5.88 -15.69 60.81
C ASN A 883 -4.83 -14.58 60.66
N GLU A 884 -3.74 -14.73 59.92
CA GLU A 884 -2.70 -13.70 59.91
C GLU A 884 -2.29 -13.14 58.53
N TYR A 885 -2.90 -13.55 57.46
CA TYR A 885 -2.69 -12.89 56.16
C TYR A 885 -3.93 -12.08 55.76
N ASN A 886 -3.70 -10.77 55.72
CA ASN A 886 -4.70 -9.78 55.42
C ASN A 886 -5.35 -10.07 54.02
N GLN A 887 -6.64 -10.33 54.01
CA GLN A 887 -7.42 -10.61 52.81
C GLN A 887 -7.25 -9.50 51.76
N ASP A 888 -6.91 -8.29 52.24
CA ASP A 888 -6.63 -7.12 51.40
C ASP A 888 -5.31 -7.26 50.60
N ILE A 889 -4.29 -7.93 51.14
CA ILE A 889 -3.02 -8.20 50.41
C ILE A 889 -3.22 -9.24 49.32
N LEU A 890 -4.05 -10.25 49.58
CA LEU A 890 -4.42 -11.25 48.59
C LEU A 890 -5.27 -10.62 47.45
N ASN A 891 -6.19 -9.74 47.80
CA ASN A 891 -6.99 -8.99 46.82
C ASN A 891 -6.16 -7.99 46.01
N TYR A 892 -5.24 -7.27 46.65
CA TYR A 892 -4.32 -6.35 45.99
C TYR A 892 -3.39 -7.09 45.02
N ASN A 893 -2.77 -8.18 45.44
CA ASN A 893 -1.92 -9.02 44.62
C ASN A 893 -2.72 -9.75 43.53
N PHE A 894 -3.96 -10.09 43.76
CA PHE A 894 -4.89 -10.64 42.79
C PHE A 894 -5.15 -9.67 41.67
N GLN A 895 -5.47 -8.41 41.93
CA GLN A 895 -5.69 -7.38 40.96
C GLN A 895 -4.44 -7.08 40.07
N ASN A 896 -3.25 -7.14 40.70
CA ASN A 896 -1.98 -6.91 40.00
C ASN A 896 -1.51 -8.11 39.17
N SER A 897 -1.99 -9.32 39.47
CA SER A 897 -1.64 -10.55 38.74
C SER A 897 -2.50 -10.78 37.51
N PHE A 898 -3.56 -10.01 37.37
CA PHE A 898 -4.48 -10.09 36.25
C PHE A 898 -4.25 -8.93 35.29
N LYS A 899 -4.37 -9.17 33.98
CA LYS A 899 -4.42 -8.12 32.98
C LYS A 899 -5.72 -7.28 33.07
N LEU A 900 -6.58 -7.56 34.03
CA LEU A 900 -7.90 -6.98 34.25
C LEU A 900 -8.13 -6.67 35.74
N LYS A 901 -8.72 -5.50 36.04
CA LYS A 901 -9.34 -5.23 37.33
C LYS A 901 -10.68 -5.99 37.38
N LEU A 902 -10.71 -7.07 38.09
CA LEU A 902 -11.81 -8.04 38.08
C LEU A 902 -12.78 -7.88 39.29
N ASP A 903 -13.08 -6.64 39.66
CA ASP A 903 -14.15 -6.39 40.69
C ASP A 903 -15.56 -6.84 40.24
N MET A 904 -15.66 -7.47 39.05
CA MET A 904 -16.92 -7.90 38.46
C MET A 904 -17.11 -9.42 38.32
N LEU A 905 -16.20 -10.24 38.84
CA LEU A 905 -16.28 -11.70 38.68
C LEU A 905 -16.81 -12.44 39.90
N ASP A 906 -17.20 -11.76 40.97
CA ASP A 906 -17.87 -12.32 42.15
C ASP A 906 -19.39 -12.27 42.03
#